data_1b56b429a147f4d67ff4d42293be866d
#
_entry.id   1b56b429a147f4d67ff4d42293be866d
#
_cell.length_a   1.000
_cell.length_b   1.000
_cell.length_c   1.000
_cell.angle_alpha   90.00
_cell.angle_beta   90.00
_cell.angle_gamma   90.00
#
_symmetry.space_group_name_H-M   'P 1'
#
loop_
_entity.id
_entity.type
_entity.pdbx_description
1 polymer ?
#
loop_
_entity_poly.entity_id
_entity_poly.type
_entity_poly.pdbx_seq_one_letter_code
_entity_poly.pdbx_strand_id
1 'polypeptide(L)'
;MWLDCIVLAPIIILALEKLVEQGDGRLYCMMLALSILSNYYLSIMICIFLVLYFIVLLAGRNSHNQDISRPLAVPIPARLQNYYVKAIIRFGVYSLLAGGIAAILLLPEVAALKFTEFSDINFPKTVKSYFSVIDMLARHCFNVTVETGLDHWPNIYCGVAAFLLLPLYIMQKKIPIREKAPKLILLAFILISYSTNVLNFIWHGLNYPDSLPARQSFLYIFLLLAMCFEAFLHIREHSGNEIMGLFLGVLAFILLCEKLITDDSFTGACFLFTGIFLICYAGLIHGYRLHQNASQILAILTFALVIAESGANMYLTSVSTVSRSTYLANYDSYQTLTKRTMEEEDGDFFRFEKFARRTQNDAMLIGFPSASYFSSTSNALVKDFYEKYGMKSSRVYYCYDGATPITAALLANRYMLYTIDRGYDTLFSLADTEGKLYLYRNNYSLPLGFMISSDMVSSSDMATITAHHNALTGAAYDSLQPQSSDDSLEELFSSADDVEENMHEDDTVSYVDQLNPIERQNYLVNTLGIQEDVFLPVTVEQDGGRATVDVETSAHLYAYTSNTKIDNIKLRYGSEDKTFKTIKKKYILDLGYHEAGSYLTLTSENGEDLNLVVYSVDEDVLGKFTDKLSQQTMTVDSYNETHMNGHITVTTPGELVLSIPYEPGWTLLVDGKEAAIDLFEDTMISTYLTEGEHTIALSYYPEGFNAGILITVISLVIFAGLWILIQKQNRK
;
A
#
# COMPACT_ATOMS: atom_id res chain seq x y z
N MET A 1 -7.50 4.36 -10.70
CA MET A 1 -6.36 5.20 -10.26
C MET A 1 -5.03 4.84 -10.96
N TRP A 2 -4.47 3.62 -10.84
CA TRP A 2 -3.21 3.29 -11.54
C TRP A 2 -3.36 3.34 -13.07
N LEU A 3 -4.45 2.79 -13.61
CA LEU A 3 -4.72 2.77 -15.04
C LEU A 3 -4.82 4.18 -15.64
N ASP A 4 -5.30 5.16 -14.89
CA ASP A 4 -5.39 6.55 -15.35
C ASP A 4 -4.01 7.11 -15.70
N CYS A 5 -3.02 6.90 -14.84
CA CYS A 5 -1.64 7.32 -15.09
C CYS A 5 -1.02 6.57 -16.28
N ILE A 6 -1.29 5.26 -16.44
CA ILE A 6 -0.81 4.47 -17.57
C ILE A 6 -1.39 5.00 -18.89
N VAL A 7 -2.68 5.36 -18.92
CA VAL A 7 -3.34 5.97 -20.10
C VAL A 7 -2.80 7.37 -20.37
N LEU A 8 -2.52 8.17 -19.34
CA LEU A 8 -2.01 9.53 -19.49
C LEU A 8 -0.55 9.57 -19.92
N ALA A 9 0.28 8.58 -19.56
CA ALA A 9 1.71 8.57 -19.84
C ALA A 9 2.08 8.79 -21.31
N PRO A 10 1.48 8.09 -22.31
CA PRO A 10 1.74 8.36 -23.73
C PRO A 10 1.42 9.79 -24.16
N ILE A 11 0.34 10.37 -23.59
CA ILE A 11 -0.07 11.73 -23.88
C ILE A 11 0.92 12.74 -23.31
N ILE A 12 1.41 12.50 -22.09
CA ILE A 12 2.42 13.32 -21.43
C ILE A 12 3.74 13.27 -22.22
N ILE A 13 4.16 12.09 -22.67
CA ILE A 13 5.38 11.91 -23.47
C ILE A 13 5.27 12.65 -24.80
N LEU A 14 4.16 12.49 -25.54
CA LEU A 14 3.89 13.25 -26.76
C LEU A 14 3.89 14.76 -26.49
N ALA A 15 3.32 15.18 -25.38
CA ALA A 15 3.28 16.59 -24.99
C ALA A 15 4.68 17.13 -24.62
N LEU A 16 5.56 16.30 -24.03
CA LEU A 16 6.97 16.64 -23.80
C LEU A 16 7.73 16.79 -25.12
N GLU A 17 7.51 15.93 -26.10
CA GLU A 17 8.10 16.07 -27.44
C GLU A 17 7.69 17.40 -28.07
N LYS A 18 6.38 17.77 -28.03
CA LYS A 18 5.89 19.07 -28.49
C LYS A 18 6.50 20.24 -27.73
N LEU A 19 6.71 20.11 -26.44
CA LEU A 19 7.39 21.13 -25.64
C LEU A 19 8.83 21.32 -26.12
N VAL A 20 9.57 20.24 -26.36
CA VAL A 20 10.95 20.28 -26.82
C VAL A 20 11.06 20.79 -28.26
N GLU A 21 10.18 20.33 -29.15
CA GLU A 21 10.24 20.67 -30.58
C GLU A 21 9.63 22.05 -30.89
N GLN A 22 8.45 22.34 -30.32
CA GLN A 22 7.64 23.51 -30.67
C GLN A 22 7.66 24.57 -29.58
N GLY A 23 8.18 24.27 -28.38
CA GLY A 23 8.18 25.17 -27.24
C GLY A 23 6.82 25.34 -26.56
N ASP A 24 5.84 24.50 -26.89
CA ASP A 24 4.49 24.54 -26.32
C ASP A 24 4.33 23.52 -25.21
N GLY A 25 4.36 23.98 -23.95
CA GLY A 25 4.25 23.13 -22.76
C GLY A 25 2.86 23.02 -22.14
N ARG A 26 1.82 23.61 -22.77
CA ARG A 26 0.48 23.66 -22.17
C ARG A 26 -0.13 22.28 -21.94
N LEU A 27 -0.11 21.44 -22.97
CA LEU A 27 -0.63 20.07 -22.87
C LEU A 27 0.19 19.24 -21.87
N TYR A 28 1.53 19.42 -21.88
CA TYR A 28 2.44 18.76 -20.96
C TYR A 28 2.08 19.08 -19.49
N CYS A 29 1.97 20.37 -19.16
CA CYS A 29 1.63 20.82 -17.81
C CYS A 29 0.28 20.25 -17.34
N MET A 30 -0.77 20.35 -18.20
CA MET A 30 -2.11 19.87 -17.84
C MET A 30 -2.15 18.36 -17.61
N MET A 31 -1.56 17.58 -18.53
CA MET A 31 -1.62 16.11 -18.44
C MET A 31 -0.75 15.59 -17.31
N LEU A 32 0.40 16.22 -17.04
CA LEU A 32 1.24 15.86 -15.91
C LEU A 32 0.55 16.20 -14.58
N ALA A 33 -0.05 17.40 -14.46
CA ALA A 33 -0.82 17.76 -13.27
C ALA A 33 -1.99 16.80 -13.03
N LEU A 34 -2.72 16.44 -14.09
CA LEU A 34 -3.81 15.45 -13.98
C LEU A 34 -3.31 14.06 -13.55
N SER A 35 -2.15 13.64 -14.06
CA SER A 35 -1.53 12.38 -13.65
C SER A 35 -1.19 12.39 -12.15
N ILE A 36 -0.57 13.48 -11.67
CA ILE A 36 -0.20 13.62 -10.25
C ILE A 36 -1.45 13.61 -9.36
N LEU A 37 -2.51 14.34 -9.76
CA LEU A 37 -3.79 14.36 -9.05
C LEU A 37 -4.49 13.00 -9.05
N SER A 38 -4.31 12.19 -10.11
CA SER A 38 -4.91 10.86 -10.20
C SER A 38 -4.18 9.84 -9.34
N ASN A 39 -2.85 9.85 -9.34
CA ASN A 39 -2.00 8.99 -8.51
C ASN A 39 -0.58 9.53 -8.46
N TYR A 40 -0.19 10.11 -7.33
CA TYR A 40 1.13 10.68 -7.13
C TYR A 40 2.25 9.64 -7.23
N TYR A 41 2.02 8.43 -6.71
CA TYR A 41 3.03 7.37 -6.66
C TYR A 41 3.47 6.90 -8.06
N LEU A 42 2.53 6.58 -8.95
CA LEU A 42 2.88 6.26 -10.34
C LEU A 42 3.44 7.47 -11.09
N SER A 43 2.99 8.67 -10.74
CA SER A 43 3.48 9.90 -11.35
C SER A 43 4.94 10.20 -10.97
N ILE A 44 5.45 9.75 -9.82
CA ILE A 44 6.89 9.79 -9.51
C ILE A 44 7.69 9.01 -10.57
N MET A 45 7.25 7.78 -10.91
CA MET A 45 7.89 6.97 -11.95
C MET A 45 7.85 7.65 -13.32
N ILE A 46 6.68 8.25 -13.66
CA ILE A 46 6.54 9.04 -14.88
C ILE A 46 7.51 10.22 -14.85
N CYS A 47 7.61 10.97 -13.76
CA CYS A 47 8.52 12.12 -13.64
C CYS A 47 10.00 11.70 -13.81
N ILE A 48 10.43 10.60 -13.20
CA ILE A 48 11.77 10.05 -13.40
C ILE A 48 12.01 9.74 -14.87
N PHE A 49 11.06 9.03 -15.52
CA PHE A 49 11.13 8.72 -16.94
C PHE A 49 11.18 9.99 -17.81
N LEU A 50 10.36 10.99 -17.52
CA LEU A 50 10.32 12.24 -18.30
C LEU A 50 11.63 13.01 -18.22
N VAL A 51 12.32 13.02 -17.08
CA VAL A 51 13.66 13.61 -16.95
C VAL A 51 14.66 12.87 -17.86
N LEU A 52 14.66 11.55 -17.81
CA LEU A 52 15.56 10.72 -18.64
C LEU A 52 15.23 10.85 -20.13
N TYR A 53 13.93 10.83 -20.47
CA TYR A 53 13.49 10.96 -21.86
C TYR A 53 13.74 12.37 -22.42
N PHE A 54 13.62 13.41 -21.59
CA PHE A 54 14.00 14.76 -21.97
C PHE A 54 15.47 14.85 -22.37
N ILE A 55 16.37 14.18 -21.65
CA ILE A 55 17.79 14.09 -22.01
C ILE A 55 17.96 13.37 -23.35
N VAL A 56 17.22 12.27 -23.58
CA VAL A 56 17.21 11.55 -24.87
C VAL A 56 16.80 12.44 -26.01
N LEU A 57 15.73 13.24 -25.84
CA LEU A 57 15.24 14.19 -26.85
C LEU A 57 16.27 15.29 -27.17
N LEU A 58 16.97 15.81 -26.16
CA LEU A 58 18.02 16.80 -26.37
C LEU A 58 19.24 16.20 -27.09
N ALA A 59 19.65 14.98 -26.74
CA ALA A 59 20.78 14.30 -27.35
C ALA A 59 20.52 13.88 -28.80
N GLY A 60 19.28 13.47 -29.12
CA GLY A 60 18.86 13.05 -30.45
C GLY A 60 18.81 14.16 -31.50
N ARG A 61 18.78 15.41 -31.08
CA ARG A 61 18.50 16.56 -31.95
C ARG A 61 19.67 16.96 -32.87
N ASN A 62 19.31 17.38 -34.09
CA ASN A 62 20.25 17.99 -35.05
C ASN A 62 20.51 19.46 -34.72
N SER A 63 21.78 19.84 -34.57
CA SER A 63 22.15 21.25 -34.34
C SER A 63 21.81 22.19 -35.53
N HIS A 64 21.48 21.62 -36.71
CA HIS A 64 21.10 22.39 -37.90
C HIS A 64 19.66 22.84 -37.95
N ASN A 65 18.74 22.25 -37.15
CA ASN A 65 17.35 22.71 -37.03
C ASN A 65 17.20 23.73 -35.88
N GLN A 66 17.95 24.83 -35.96
CA GLN A 66 18.10 25.79 -34.86
C GLN A 66 16.94 26.76 -34.67
N ASP A 67 15.95 26.79 -35.53
CA ASP A 67 14.86 27.78 -35.43
C ASP A 67 13.59 27.19 -34.81
N ILE A 68 13.57 27.16 -33.47
CA ILE A 68 12.28 27.30 -32.77
C ILE A 68 12.04 28.79 -32.60
N SER A 69 11.32 29.34 -33.53
CA SER A 69 10.95 30.79 -33.63
C SER A 69 9.97 31.25 -32.57
N ARG A 70 9.58 30.42 -31.58
CA ARG A 70 8.70 30.87 -30.50
C ARG A 70 9.52 31.50 -29.37
N PRO A 71 9.37 32.85 -29.17
CA PRO A 71 9.99 33.47 -28.00
C PRO A 71 9.44 32.88 -26.72
N LEU A 72 10.27 32.78 -25.69
CA LEU A 72 9.76 32.51 -24.34
C LEU A 72 8.79 33.64 -23.95
N ALA A 73 7.69 33.22 -23.31
CA ALA A 73 6.72 34.19 -22.75
C ALA A 73 7.34 35.05 -21.60
N VAL A 74 8.52 34.66 -21.11
CA VAL A 74 9.31 35.36 -20.10
C VAL A 74 10.55 35.97 -20.78
N PRO A 75 10.87 37.28 -20.61
CA PRO A 75 12.09 37.87 -21.13
C PRO A 75 13.32 37.25 -20.48
N ILE A 76 14.14 36.57 -21.28
CA ILE A 76 15.41 35.97 -20.83
C ILE A 76 16.56 36.84 -21.33
N PRO A 77 17.61 37.06 -20.50
CA PRO A 77 18.82 37.74 -20.92
C PRO A 77 19.42 37.14 -22.19
N ALA A 78 19.98 37.97 -23.07
CA ALA A 78 20.53 37.55 -24.36
C ALA A 78 21.56 36.40 -24.27
N ARG A 79 22.25 36.28 -23.14
CA ARG A 79 23.20 35.18 -22.84
C ARG A 79 22.56 33.79 -22.70
N LEU A 80 21.24 33.70 -22.45
CA LEU A 80 20.48 32.47 -22.25
C LEU A 80 19.60 32.09 -23.47
N GLN A 81 19.90 32.65 -24.64
CA GLN A 81 19.10 32.40 -25.86
C GLN A 81 19.46 31.09 -26.56
N ASN A 82 20.39 30.28 -26.03
CA ASN A 82 20.67 28.96 -26.56
C ASN A 82 19.44 28.05 -26.46
N TYR A 83 19.19 27.28 -27.51
CA TYR A 83 18.09 26.32 -27.61
C TYR A 83 17.98 25.40 -26.40
N TYR A 84 19.10 24.77 -26.01
CA TYR A 84 19.13 23.84 -24.87
C TYR A 84 18.72 24.51 -23.57
N VAL A 85 19.20 25.72 -23.32
CA VAL A 85 18.82 26.49 -22.14
C VAL A 85 17.33 26.84 -22.14
N LYS A 86 16.78 27.23 -23.30
CA LYS A 86 15.32 27.50 -23.42
C LYS A 86 14.50 26.23 -23.19
N ALA A 87 14.93 25.09 -23.73
CA ALA A 87 14.24 23.82 -23.52
C ALA A 87 14.26 23.38 -22.04
N ILE A 88 15.42 23.51 -21.37
CA ILE A 88 15.56 23.20 -19.93
C ILE A 88 14.66 24.11 -19.09
N ILE A 89 14.68 25.42 -19.35
CA ILE A 89 13.83 26.37 -18.60
C ILE A 89 12.36 26.04 -18.81
N ARG A 90 11.92 25.79 -20.04
CA ARG A 90 10.53 25.42 -20.34
C ARG A 90 10.13 24.13 -19.64
N PHE A 91 10.97 23.09 -19.73
CA PHE A 91 10.73 21.83 -19.05
C PHE A 91 10.59 22.04 -17.55
N GLY A 92 11.53 22.78 -16.92
CA GLY A 92 11.49 23.08 -15.49
C GLY A 92 10.23 23.87 -15.09
N VAL A 93 9.94 24.96 -15.80
CA VAL A 93 8.76 25.82 -15.49
C VAL A 93 7.46 25.05 -15.60
N TYR A 94 7.22 24.31 -16.71
CA TYR A 94 5.98 23.58 -16.87
C TYR A 94 5.87 22.35 -15.95
N SER A 95 6.98 21.72 -15.59
CA SER A 95 6.99 20.64 -14.58
C SER A 95 6.69 21.17 -13.18
N LEU A 96 7.29 22.30 -12.79
CA LEU A 96 6.99 22.95 -11.51
C LEU A 96 5.54 23.46 -11.45
N LEU A 97 5.03 24.02 -12.54
CA LEU A 97 3.62 24.41 -12.61
C LEU A 97 2.68 23.23 -12.50
N ALA A 98 3.01 22.08 -13.12
CA ALA A 98 2.21 20.87 -12.99
C ALA A 98 2.18 20.37 -11.54
N GLY A 99 3.33 20.31 -10.87
CA GLY A 99 3.42 20.00 -9.44
C GLY A 99 2.69 21.02 -8.57
N GLY A 100 2.82 22.32 -8.89
CA GLY A 100 2.13 23.39 -8.20
C GLY A 100 0.59 23.34 -8.36
N ILE A 101 0.07 22.97 -9.52
CA ILE A 101 -1.38 22.75 -9.73
C ILE A 101 -1.86 21.56 -8.89
N ALA A 102 -1.02 20.55 -8.69
CA ALA A 102 -1.34 19.39 -7.87
C ALA A 102 -1.00 19.57 -6.37
N ALA A 103 -0.52 20.73 -5.95
CA ALA A 103 -0.05 20.97 -4.58
C ALA A 103 -1.16 20.80 -3.52
N ILE A 104 -2.41 21.03 -3.88
CA ILE A 104 -3.57 20.80 -3.01
C ILE A 104 -3.65 19.34 -2.52
N LEU A 105 -3.17 18.38 -3.31
CA LEU A 105 -3.06 16.97 -2.94
C LEU A 105 -1.67 16.64 -2.39
N LEU A 106 -0.61 17.12 -3.06
CA LEU A 106 0.76 16.71 -2.74
C LEU A 106 1.22 17.14 -1.34
N LEU A 107 0.84 18.34 -0.87
CA LEU A 107 1.32 18.81 0.43
C LEU A 107 0.69 18.05 1.59
N PRO A 108 -0.64 17.83 1.63
CA PRO A 108 -1.23 16.94 2.64
C PRO A 108 -0.67 15.51 2.58
N GLU A 109 -0.44 14.99 1.39
CA GLU A 109 0.13 13.65 1.21
C GLU A 109 1.55 13.53 1.79
N VAL A 110 2.41 14.53 1.52
CA VAL A 110 3.76 14.57 2.10
C VAL A 110 3.70 14.70 3.62
N ALA A 111 2.74 15.45 4.17
CA ALA A 111 2.54 15.53 5.62
C ALA A 111 2.09 14.17 6.18
N ALA A 112 1.11 13.52 5.56
CA ALA A 112 0.61 12.21 5.98
C ALA A 112 1.69 11.11 5.94
N LEU A 113 2.54 11.10 4.90
CA LEU A 113 3.61 10.12 4.76
C LEU A 113 4.64 10.15 5.90
N LYS A 114 4.81 11.29 6.59
CA LYS A 114 5.70 11.39 7.77
C LYS A 114 5.21 10.56 8.96
N PHE A 115 3.93 10.26 9.02
CA PHE A 115 3.28 9.46 10.07
C PHE A 115 3.06 8.00 9.66
N THR A 116 3.74 7.55 8.61
CA THR A 116 3.69 6.17 8.13
C THR A 116 5.03 5.48 8.33
N GLU A 117 5.03 4.18 8.26
CA GLU A 117 6.26 3.34 8.20
C GLU A 117 7.16 3.64 6.98
N PHE A 118 6.72 4.51 6.07
CA PHE A 118 7.48 4.93 4.89
C PHE A 118 8.21 6.27 5.10
N SER A 119 8.21 6.83 6.32
CA SER A 119 8.88 8.08 6.66
C SER A 119 10.40 7.96 6.54
N ASP A 120 10.97 6.81 6.91
CA ASP A 120 12.41 6.57 6.92
C ASP A 120 12.93 6.10 5.57
N ILE A 121 13.86 6.87 5.01
CA ILE A 121 14.52 6.54 3.75
C ILE A 121 15.80 5.74 4.05
N ASN A 122 15.66 4.41 4.10
CA ASN A 122 16.80 3.51 4.27
C ASN A 122 17.43 3.17 2.92
N PHE A 123 18.43 3.96 2.51
CA PHE A 123 19.10 3.76 1.22
C PHE A 123 19.93 2.47 1.24
N PRO A 124 19.83 1.60 0.22
CA PRO A 124 20.57 0.34 0.16
C PRO A 124 22.08 0.53 0.30
N LYS A 125 22.69 -0.10 1.29
CA LYS A 125 24.14 0.00 1.56
C LYS A 125 24.98 -0.79 0.55
N THR A 126 24.41 -1.81 -0.10
CA THR A 126 25.09 -2.68 -1.06
C THR A 126 24.29 -2.79 -2.36
N VAL A 127 25.00 -2.99 -3.48
CA VAL A 127 24.36 -3.23 -4.78
C VAL A 127 24.15 -4.73 -4.94
N LYS A 128 22.89 -5.16 -5.05
CA LYS A 128 22.52 -6.56 -5.33
C LYS A 128 21.85 -6.63 -6.71
N SER A 129 22.13 -7.72 -7.45
CA SER A 129 21.44 -8.03 -8.71
C SER A 129 20.54 -9.22 -8.49
N TYR A 130 19.28 -9.13 -8.92
CA TYR A 130 18.28 -10.19 -8.74
C TYR A 130 18.34 -11.24 -9.86
N PHE A 131 18.56 -10.81 -11.12
CA PHE A 131 18.42 -11.67 -12.29
C PHE A 131 19.58 -11.50 -13.27
N SER A 132 19.81 -12.52 -14.11
CA SER A 132 20.69 -12.40 -15.25
C SER A 132 20.02 -11.60 -16.39
N VAL A 133 20.82 -11.06 -17.31
CA VAL A 133 20.31 -10.36 -18.50
C VAL A 133 19.48 -11.31 -19.38
N ILE A 134 19.84 -12.59 -19.45
CA ILE A 134 19.13 -13.61 -20.24
C ILE A 134 17.73 -13.83 -19.67
N ASP A 135 17.60 -13.97 -18.35
CA ASP A 135 16.33 -14.15 -17.67
C ASP A 135 15.40 -12.96 -17.93
N MET A 136 15.93 -11.72 -17.81
CA MET A 136 15.14 -10.51 -18.07
C MET A 136 14.69 -10.40 -19.53
N LEU A 137 15.54 -10.77 -20.50
CA LEU A 137 15.16 -10.79 -21.90
C LEU A 137 14.10 -11.85 -22.20
N ALA A 138 14.17 -13.01 -21.55
CA ALA A 138 13.17 -14.07 -21.70
C ALA A 138 11.79 -13.69 -21.14
N ARG A 139 11.69 -12.71 -20.24
CA ARG A 139 10.38 -12.18 -19.76
C ARG A 139 9.54 -11.54 -20.87
N HIS A 140 10.08 -11.34 -22.08
CA HIS A 140 9.32 -10.93 -23.26
C HIS A 140 8.68 -12.11 -24.01
N CYS A 141 8.93 -13.36 -23.62
CA CYS A 141 8.30 -14.53 -24.22
C CYS A 141 6.79 -14.58 -23.91
N PHE A 142 6.06 -15.25 -24.78
CA PHE A 142 4.63 -15.50 -24.62
C PHE A 142 4.36 -16.44 -23.44
N ASN A 143 3.27 -16.20 -22.71
CA ASN A 143 2.79 -17.07 -21.62
C ASN A 143 3.79 -17.27 -20.46
N VAL A 144 4.59 -16.26 -20.16
CA VAL A 144 5.41 -16.25 -18.93
C VAL A 144 4.52 -15.90 -17.74
N THR A 145 4.67 -16.61 -16.63
CA THR A 145 3.87 -16.40 -15.43
C THR A 145 4.00 -14.95 -14.94
N VAL A 146 2.86 -14.31 -14.67
CA VAL A 146 2.83 -12.93 -14.16
C VAL A 146 3.25 -12.92 -12.70
N GLU A 147 4.23 -12.08 -12.38
CA GLU A 147 4.66 -11.85 -11.02
C GLU A 147 3.76 -10.81 -10.34
N THR A 148 3.18 -11.19 -9.20
CA THR A 148 2.35 -10.32 -8.34
C THR A 148 2.83 -10.30 -6.89
N GLY A 149 3.79 -11.13 -6.54
CA GLY A 149 4.39 -11.28 -5.21
C GLY A 149 5.64 -10.42 -5.01
N LEU A 150 6.64 -11.00 -4.36
CA LEU A 150 7.87 -10.33 -3.94
C LEU A 150 9.13 -10.73 -4.74
N ASP A 151 9.01 -11.63 -5.72
CA ASP A 151 10.16 -12.20 -6.44
C ASP A 151 10.82 -11.22 -7.43
N HIS A 152 10.47 -9.96 -7.41
CA HIS A 152 11.04 -8.86 -8.20
C HIS A 152 10.95 -8.98 -9.73
N TRP A 153 10.35 -10.04 -10.30
CA TRP A 153 10.26 -10.24 -11.73
C TRP A 153 9.47 -9.14 -12.44
N PRO A 154 10.01 -8.53 -13.52
CA PRO A 154 9.26 -7.53 -14.28
C PRO A 154 8.20 -8.20 -15.19
N ASN A 155 7.01 -7.62 -15.27
CA ASN A 155 5.97 -8.00 -16.22
C ASN A 155 6.10 -7.11 -17.47
N ILE A 156 6.92 -7.54 -18.47
CA ILE A 156 7.32 -6.73 -19.62
C ILE A 156 6.94 -7.31 -20.98
N TYR A 157 6.10 -8.35 -20.98
CA TYR A 157 5.58 -8.87 -22.25
C TYR A 157 4.79 -7.81 -23.03
N CYS A 158 5.09 -7.64 -24.30
CA CYS A 158 4.43 -6.66 -25.18
C CYS A 158 4.25 -7.15 -26.63
N GLY A 159 4.31 -8.46 -26.81
CA GLY A 159 4.17 -9.14 -28.11
C GLY A 159 5.48 -9.67 -28.67
N VAL A 160 5.44 -10.88 -29.22
CA VAL A 160 6.60 -11.60 -29.77
C VAL A 160 7.22 -10.85 -30.96
N ALA A 161 6.45 -10.05 -31.68
CA ALA A 161 6.95 -9.22 -32.76
C ALA A 161 8.10 -8.28 -32.34
N ALA A 162 8.15 -7.89 -31.06
CA ALA A 162 9.22 -7.04 -30.52
C ALA A 162 10.61 -7.66 -30.67
N PHE A 163 10.71 -8.99 -30.57
CA PHE A 163 11.97 -9.71 -30.78
C PHE A 163 12.56 -9.55 -32.21
N LEU A 164 11.72 -9.30 -33.21
CA LEU A 164 12.16 -9.03 -34.57
C LEU A 164 12.30 -7.53 -34.83
N LEU A 165 11.36 -6.71 -34.36
CA LEU A 165 11.31 -5.30 -34.70
C LEU A 165 12.38 -4.48 -33.98
N LEU A 166 12.74 -4.80 -32.75
CA LEU A 166 13.80 -4.07 -32.03
C LEU A 166 15.19 -4.26 -32.70
N PRO A 167 15.64 -5.48 -33.05
CA PRO A 167 16.88 -5.63 -33.83
C PRO A 167 16.80 -4.95 -35.19
N LEU A 168 15.66 -4.97 -35.89
CA LEU A 168 15.46 -4.23 -37.16
C LEU A 168 15.61 -2.72 -36.94
N TYR A 169 15.09 -2.18 -35.81
CA TYR A 169 15.34 -0.78 -35.43
C TYR A 169 16.81 -0.47 -35.26
N ILE A 170 17.55 -1.34 -34.58
CA ILE A 170 19.01 -1.18 -34.39
C ILE A 170 19.73 -1.14 -35.74
N MET A 171 19.38 -2.03 -36.66
CA MET A 171 20.00 -2.13 -37.99
C MET A 171 19.55 -1.04 -38.99
N GLN A 172 18.45 -0.33 -38.72
CA GLN A 172 17.89 0.67 -39.63
C GLN A 172 18.88 1.82 -39.90
N LYS A 173 19.27 2.00 -41.16
CA LYS A 173 20.29 3.00 -41.55
C LYS A 173 19.75 4.41 -41.72
N LYS A 174 18.44 4.56 -41.94
CA LYS A 174 17.80 5.87 -42.12
C LYS A 174 17.59 6.64 -40.82
N ILE A 175 17.48 5.93 -39.72
CA ILE A 175 17.42 6.56 -38.41
C ILE A 175 18.82 6.86 -37.95
N PRO A 176 19.20 8.13 -37.73
CA PRO A 176 20.57 8.50 -37.35
C PRO A 176 20.94 7.88 -36.00
N ILE A 177 22.22 7.50 -35.87
CA ILE A 177 22.72 6.86 -34.62
C ILE A 177 22.48 7.74 -33.38
N ARG A 178 22.55 9.08 -33.52
CA ARG A 178 22.30 10.02 -32.45
C ARG A 178 20.86 10.01 -31.94
N GLU A 179 19.88 9.58 -32.75
CA GLU A 179 18.48 9.40 -32.33
C GLU A 179 18.26 8.01 -31.74
N LYS A 180 18.90 6.98 -32.33
CA LYS A 180 18.78 5.60 -31.87
C LYS A 180 19.52 5.33 -30.55
N ALA A 181 20.77 5.77 -30.46
CA ALA A 181 21.64 5.41 -29.33
C ALA A 181 21.07 5.90 -27.97
N PRO A 182 20.60 7.16 -27.82
CA PRO A 182 20.00 7.58 -26.56
C PRO A 182 18.75 6.80 -26.18
N LYS A 183 17.86 6.47 -27.15
CA LYS A 183 16.67 5.64 -26.90
C LYS A 183 17.06 4.22 -26.47
N LEU A 184 18.05 3.61 -27.12
CA LEU A 184 18.55 2.28 -26.76
C LEU A 184 19.23 2.25 -25.39
N ILE A 185 20.00 3.29 -25.07
CA ILE A 185 20.64 3.44 -23.76
C ILE A 185 19.57 3.56 -22.66
N LEU A 186 18.52 4.37 -22.89
CA LEU A 186 17.40 4.49 -21.94
C LEU A 186 16.67 3.16 -21.78
N LEU A 187 16.38 2.45 -22.88
CA LEU A 187 15.73 1.15 -22.85
C LEU A 187 16.56 0.14 -22.04
N ALA A 188 17.86 0.07 -22.29
CA ALA A 188 18.80 -0.80 -21.56
C ALA A 188 18.90 -0.40 -20.08
N PHE A 189 18.93 0.90 -19.77
CA PHE A 189 18.97 1.39 -18.41
C PHE A 189 17.74 0.95 -17.61
N ILE A 190 16.53 1.10 -18.19
CA ILE A 190 15.29 0.66 -17.52
C ILE A 190 15.30 -0.87 -17.35
N LEU A 191 15.74 -1.63 -18.36
CA LEU A 191 15.85 -3.09 -18.25
C LEU A 191 16.78 -3.50 -17.10
N ILE A 192 17.96 -2.89 -17.00
CA ILE A 192 18.93 -3.16 -15.92
C ILE A 192 18.33 -2.76 -14.55
N SER A 193 17.52 -1.71 -14.50
CA SER A 193 16.91 -1.23 -13.26
C SER A 193 15.98 -2.24 -12.61
N TYR A 194 15.42 -3.18 -13.35
CA TYR A 194 14.61 -4.26 -12.79
C TYR A 194 15.43 -5.26 -11.97
N SER A 195 16.68 -5.48 -12.36
CA SER A 195 17.55 -6.44 -11.70
C SER A 195 18.43 -5.83 -10.60
N THR A 196 18.32 -4.52 -10.33
CA THR A 196 19.23 -3.84 -9.40
C THR A 196 18.43 -3.23 -8.25
N ASN A 197 18.73 -3.66 -7.01
CA ASN A 197 18.02 -3.19 -5.82
C ASN A 197 18.02 -1.66 -5.69
N VAL A 198 19.17 -0.99 -5.88
CA VAL A 198 19.30 0.47 -5.78
C VAL A 198 18.39 1.19 -6.77
N LEU A 199 18.36 0.76 -8.04
CA LEU A 199 17.50 1.39 -9.05
C LEU A 199 16.04 1.04 -8.83
N ASN A 200 15.73 -0.18 -8.38
CA ASN A 200 14.39 -0.56 -7.96
C ASN A 200 13.87 0.36 -6.86
N PHE A 201 14.68 0.61 -5.82
CA PHE A 201 14.37 1.54 -4.72
C PHE A 201 14.07 2.96 -5.24
N ILE A 202 14.93 3.50 -6.14
CA ILE A 202 14.74 4.85 -6.71
C ILE A 202 13.44 4.93 -7.53
N TRP A 203 13.17 3.94 -8.39
CA TRP A 203 11.95 3.92 -9.21
C TRP A 203 10.66 3.91 -8.35
N HIS A 204 10.70 3.27 -7.19
CA HIS A 204 9.56 3.14 -6.29
C HIS A 204 9.46 4.28 -5.25
N GLY A 205 10.07 5.43 -5.53
CA GLY A 205 9.97 6.62 -4.67
C GLY A 205 10.78 6.52 -3.39
N LEU A 206 11.96 5.91 -3.45
CA LEU A 206 12.88 5.67 -2.34
C LEU A 206 12.31 4.70 -1.29
N ASN A 207 11.62 3.66 -1.78
CA ASN A 207 11.10 2.58 -0.97
C ASN A 207 11.04 1.26 -1.78
N TYR A 208 10.86 0.12 -1.13
CA TYR A 208 10.61 -1.16 -1.80
C TYR A 208 9.10 -1.47 -1.83
N PRO A 209 8.57 -1.98 -2.96
CA PRO A 209 7.17 -2.39 -3.03
C PRO A 209 6.94 -3.70 -2.27
N ASP A 210 5.86 -3.80 -1.51
CA ASP A 210 5.43 -5.01 -0.80
C ASP A 210 4.81 -6.07 -1.72
N SER A 211 4.53 -5.74 -2.97
CA SER A 211 3.98 -6.62 -4.01
C SER A 211 4.01 -5.91 -5.37
N LEU A 212 3.72 -6.61 -6.46
CA LEU A 212 3.67 -6.07 -7.82
C LEU A 212 4.96 -5.32 -8.16
N PRO A 213 6.10 -6.02 -8.30
CA PRO A 213 7.40 -5.43 -8.56
C PRO A 213 7.46 -4.77 -9.95
N ALA A 214 8.50 -3.96 -10.17
CA ALA A 214 8.77 -3.34 -11.46
C ALA A 214 7.59 -2.55 -12.06
N ARG A 215 6.89 -1.77 -11.22
CA ARG A 215 5.67 -1.03 -11.59
C ARG A 215 5.90 -0.03 -12.73
N GLN A 216 7.13 0.40 -12.99
CA GLN A 216 7.53 1.26 -14.11
C GLN A 216 7.55 0.54 -15.47
N SER A 217 7.21 -0.75 -15.54
CA SER A 217 7.26 -1.58 -16.77
C SER A 217 6.44 -1.00 -17.93
N PHE A 218 5.34 -0.30 -17.66
CA PHE A 218 4.54 0.33 -18.72
C PHE A 218 5.31 1.40 -19.50
N LEU A 219 6.26 2.10 -18.89
CA LEU A 219 7.13 3.09 -19.52
C LEU A 219 8.16 2.41 -20.44
N TYR A 220 8.72 1.29 -19.98
CA TYR A 220 9.62 0.44 -20.79
C TYR A 220 8.89 -0.11 -22.01
N ILE A 221 7.71 -0.70 -21.80
CA ILE A 221 6.88 -1.24 -22.88
C ILE A 221 6.51 -0.16 -23.89
N PHE A 222 6.11 1.03 -23.43
CA PHE A 222 5.81 2.15 -24.31
C PHE A 222 7.01 2.54 -25.18
N LEU A 223 8.21 2.71 -24.59
CA LEU A 223 9.41 3.07 -25.32
C LEU A 223 9.80 1.99 -26.33
N LEU A 224 9.74 0.72 -25.94
CA LEU A 224 10.03 -0.43 -26.81
C LEU A 224 9.07 -0.48 -28.00
N LEU A 225 7.75 -0.34 -27.76
CA LEU A 225 6.74 -0.34 -28.82
C LEU A 225 6.88 0.86 -29.76
N ALA A 226 7.22 2.04 -29.26
CA ALA A 226 7.50 3.23 -30.10
C ALA A 226 8.68 2.96 -31.05
N MET A 227 9.77 2.35 -30.55
CA MET A 227 10.93 1.98 -31.37
C MET A 227 10.56 0.87 -32.37
N CYS A 228 9.78 -0.11 -31.97
CA CYS A 228 9.26 -1.16 -32.87
C CYS A 228 8.39 -0.56 -33.99
N PHE A 229 7.57 0.43 -33.67
CA PHE A 229 6.75 1.14 -34.65
C PHE A 229 7.62 1.93 -35.66
N GLU A 230 8.65 2.63 -35.21
CA GLU A 230 9.62 3.29 -36.09
C GLU A 230 10.30 2.27 -37.03
N ALA A 231 10.68 1.09 -36.53
CA ALA A 231 11.24 0.01 -37.36
C ALA A 231 10.23 -0.49 -38.41
N PHE A 232 8.97 -0.66 -38.01
CA PHE A 232 7.90 -1.12 -38.92
C PHE A 232 7.66 -0.14 -40.07
N LEU A 233 7.72 1.17 -39.86
CA LEU A 233 7.57 2.18 -40.91
C LEU A 233 8.68 2.04 -41.99
N HIS A 234 9.85 1.54 -41.63
CA HIS A 234 10.99 1.37 -42.50
C HIS A 234 11.25 -0.07 -42.93
N ILE A 235 10.33 -0.99 -42.70
CA ILE A 235 10.56 -2.43 -42.86
C ILE A 235 10.93 -2.84 -44.29
N ARG A 236 10.43 -2.12 -45.28
CA ARG A 236 10.71 -2.36 -46.71
C ARG A 236 12.14 -2.07 -47.15
N GLU A 237 12.90 -1.39 -46.33
CA GLU A 237 14.26 -1.01 -46.60
C GLU A 237 15.26 -2.10 -46.23
N HIS A 238 14.82 -3.06 -45.40
CA HIS A 238 15.64 -4.22 -45.05
C HIS A 238 15.62 -5.29 -46.13
N SER A 239 16.76 -5.94 -46.32
CA SER A 239 16.88 -7.08 -47.25
C SER A 239 16.20 -8.35 -46.67
N GLY A 240 15.79 -9.27 -47.58
CA GLY A 240 15.21 -10.55 -47.12
C GLY A 240 16.21 -11.37 -46.29
N ASN A 241 17.50 -11.27 -46.61
CA ASN A 241 18.56 -11.97 -45.88
C ASN A 241 18.77 -11.40 -44.47
N GLU A 242 18.60 -10.08 -44.28
CA GLU A 242 18.66 -9.45 -42.96
C GLU A 242 17.50 -9.94 -42.09
N ILE A 243 16.27 -9.95 -42.62
CA ILE A 243 15.08 -10.44 -41.89
C ILE A 243 15.21 -11.92 -41.53
N MET A 244 15.68 -12.75 -42.50
CA MET A 244 15.86 -14.18 -42.26
C MET A 244 17.01 -14.43 -41.26
N GLY A 245 18.10 -13.70 -41.35
CA GLY A 245 19.22 -13.81 -40.41
C GLY A 245 18.80 -13.43 -38.98
N LEU A 246 18.02 -12.37 -38.82
CA LEU A 246 17.47 -11.97 -37.53
C LEU A 246 16.48 -13.01 -36.98
N PHE A 247 15.58 -13.51 -37.81
CA PHE A 247 14.66 -14.59 -37.43
C PHE A 247 15.42 -15.81 -36.88
N LEU A 248 16.43 -16.26 -37.58
CA LEU A 248 17.26 -17.42 -37.15
C LEU A 248 18.03 -17.11 -35.87
N GLY A 249 18.56 -15.88 -35.72
CA GLY A 249 19.26 -15.43 -34.51
C GLY A 249 18.35 -15.38 -33.29
N VAL A 250 17.14 -14.83 -33.46
CA VAL A 250 16.16 -14.77 -32.38
C VAL A 250 15.64 -16.17 -32.03
N LEU A 251 15.40 -17.03 -33.03
CA LEU A 251 14.97 -18.41 -32.78
C LEU A 251 16.06 -19.16 -31.98
N ALA A 252 17.33 -19.02 -32.38
CA ALA A 252 18.45 -19.60 -31.65
C ALA A 252 18.55 -19.05 -30.22
N PHE A 253 18.29 -17.76 -30.00
CA PHE A 253 18.20 -17.15 -28.66
C PHE A 253 17.09 -17.79 -27.82
N ILE A 254 15.87 -17.96 -28.37
CA ILE A 254 14.75 -18.58 -27.66
C ILE A 254 15.08 -20.03 -27.27
N LEU A 255 15.68 -20.80 -28.16
CA LEU A 255 16.13 -22.16 -27.88
C LEU A 255 17.24 -22.22 -26.83
N LEU A 256 18.11 -21.21 -26.79
CA LEU A 256 19.12 -21.07 -25.77
C LEU A 256 18.49 -20.75 -24.40
N CYS A 257 17.51 -19.84 -24.35
CA CYS A 257 16.76 -19.54 -23.14
C CYS A 257 16.09 -20.79 -22.57
N GLU A 258 15.44 -21.62 -23.40
CA GLU A 258 14.86 -22.88 -22.97
C GLU A 258 15.84 -23.82 -22.24
N LYS A 259 17.12 -23.78 -22.61
CA LYS A 259 18.15 -24.62 -22.00
C LYS A 259 18.82 -24.01 -20.75
N LEU A 260 18.87 -22.69 -20.66
CA LEU A 260 19.61 -22.01 -19.59
C LEU A 260 18.74 -21.59 -18.42
N ILE A 261 17.45 -21.34 -18.66
CA ILE A 261 16.54 -20.82 -17.63
C ILE A 261 15.91 -22.00 -16.91
N THR A 262 16.02 -21.99 -15.59
CA THR A 262 15.50 -23.05 -14.71
C THR A 262 14.38 -22.55 -13.80
N ASP A 263 13.99 -21.29 -13.88
CA ASP A 263 12.95 -20.69 -13.06
C ASP A 263 11.56 -21.20 -13.46
N ASP A 264 10.74 -21.55 -12.48
CA ASP A 264 9.41 -22.14 -12.65
C ASP A 264 8.39 -21.21 -13.34
N SER A 265 8.69 -19.91 -13.43
CA SER A 265 7.88 -18.93 -14.21
C SER A 265 7.91 -19.22 -15.72
N PHE A 266 8.86 -20.02 -16.18
CA PHE A 266 9.03 -20.37 -17.58
C PHE A 266 8.76 -21.85 -17.84
N THR A 267 7.73 -22.11 -18.59
CA THR A 267 7.40 -23.49 -19.01
C THR A 267 7.91 -23.75 -20.43
N GLY A 268 8.12 -25.01 -20.81
CA GLY A 268 8.45 -25.35 -22.21
C GLY A 268 7.43 -24.84 -23.21
N ALA A 269 6.16 -24.68 -22.82
CA ALA A 269 5.11 -24.08 -23.62
C ALA A 269 5.38 -22.60 -23.94
N CYS A 270 5.98 -21.84 -23.02
CA CYS A 270 6.35 -20.44 -23.27
C CYS A 270 7.28 -20.32 -24.48
N PHE A 271 8.33 -21.12 -24.53
CA PHE A 271 9.31 -21.09 -25.61
C PHE A 271 8.75 -21.63 -26.92
N LEU A 272 7.97 -22.72 -26.87
CA LEU A 272 7.34 -23.30 -28.05
C LEU A 272 6.38 -22.31 -28.73
N PHE A 273 5.43 -21.74 -27.99
CA PHE A 273 4.47 -20.80 -28.56
C PHE A 273 5.13 -19.49 -28.98
N THR A 274 6.14 -19.01 -28.25
CA THR A 274 6.96 -17.86 -28.69
C THR A 274 7.60 -18.16 -30.06
N GLY A 275 8.16 -19.35 -30.25
CA GLY A 275 8.71 -19.79 -31.54
C GLY A 275 7.67 -19.83 -32.66
N ILE A 276 6.46 -20.32 -32.39
CA ILE A 276 5.35 -20.36 -33.38
C ILE A 276 4.95 -18.94 -33.78
N PHE A 277 4.71 -18.03 -32.83
CA PHE A 277 4.39 -16.66 -33.15
C PHE A 277 5.53 -15.95 -33.88
N LEU A 278 6.79 -16.22 -33.52
CA LEU A 278 7.97 -15.68 -34.20
C LEU A 278 7.98 -16.08 -35.68
N ILE A 279 7.70 -17.34 -36.00
CA ILE A 279 7.59 -17.84 -37.40
C ILE A 279 6.49 -17.09 -38.14
N CYS A 280 5.30 -16.94 -37.53
CA CYS A 280 4.19 -16.22 -38.13
C CYS A 280 4.55 -14.76 -38.44
N TYR A 281 5.14 -14.05 -37.48
CA TYR A 281 5.57 -12.65 -37.66
C TYR A 281 6.67 -12.52 -38.71
N ALA A 282 7.67 -13.39 -38.70
CA ALA A 282 8.72 -13.39 -39.71
C ALA A 282 8.16 -13.57 -41.12
N GLY A 283 7.19 -14.50 -41.29
CA GLY A 283 6.49 -14.71 -42.56
C GLY A 283 5.68 -13.50 -43.02
N LEU A 284 4.93 -12.87 -42.10
CA LEU A 284 4.14 -11.67 -42.41
C LEU A 284 5.02 -10.46 -42.73
N ILE A 285 6.10 -10.23 -41.98
CA ILE A 285 7.08 -9.18 -42.23
C ILE A 285 7.76 -9.37 -43.59
N HIS A 286 8.19 -10.58 -43.87
CA HIS A 286 8.83 -10.91 -45.18
C HIS A 286 7.84 -10.72 -46.33
N GLY A 287 6.59 -11.21 -46.19
CA GLY A 287 5.53 -11.04 -47.16
C GLY A 287 5.17 -9.57 -47.40
N TYR A 288 5.02 -8.76 -46.35
CA TYR A 288 4.73 -7.33 -46.42
C TYR A 288 5.83 -6.56 -47.19
N ARG A 289 7.08 -6.97 -47.00
CA ARG A 289 8.22 -6.43 -47.76
C ARG A 289 8.14 -6.72 -49.24
N LEU A 290 7.81 -7.98 -49.63
CA LEU A 290 7.83 -8.43 -51.00
C LEU A 290 6.61 -8.03 -51.83
N HIS A 291 5.43 -8.05 -51.23
CA HIS A 291 4.15 -7.92 -51.95
C HIS A 291 3.47 -6.60 -51.68
N GLN A 292 3.83 -5.56 -52.47
CA GLN A 292 3.20 -4.23 -52.30
C GLN A 292 1.69 -4.25 -52.54
N ASN A 293 1.22 -5.04 -53.54
CA ASN A 293 -0.22 -5.12 -53.87
C ASN A 293 -1.04 -5.85 -52.81
N ALA A 294 -0.40 -6.69 -51.97
CA ALA A 294 -1.06 -7.41 -50.88
C ALA A 294 -0.86 -6.74 -49.50
N SER A 295 -0.27 -5.53 -49.46
CA SER A 295 0.11 -4.88 -48.20
C SER A 295 -1.05 -4.66 -47.22
N GLN A 296 -2.25 -4.34 -47.73
CA GLN A 296 -3.46 -4.19 -46.90
C GLN A 296 -3.90 -5.52 -46.28
N ILE A 297 -3.90 -6.60 -47.06
CA ILE A 297 -4.28 -7.93 -46.58
C ILE A 297 -3.28 -8.39 -45.52
N LEU A 298 -1.98 -8.21 -45.78
CA LEU A 298 -0.91 -8.58 -44.83
C LEU A 298 -0.98 -7.73 -43.56
N ALA A 299 -1.31 -6.45 -43.64
CA ALA A 299 -1.55 -5.60 -42.46
C ALA A 299 -2.74 -6.09 -41.63
N ILE A 300 -3.85 -6.48 -42.29
CA ILE A 300 -5.02 -7.05 -41.62
C ILE A 300 -4.67 -8.37 -40.93
N LEU A 301 -3.92 -9.25 -41.61
CA LEU A 301 -3.46 -10.53 -41.03
C LEU A 301 -2.52 -10.32 -39.85
N THR A 302 -1.62 -9.34 -39.95
CA THR A 302 -0.74 -8.95 -38.82
C THR A 302 -1.56 -8.45 -37.64
N PHE A 303 -2.54 -7.59 -37.87
CA PHE A 303 -3.44 -7.09 -36.83
C PHE A 303 -4.26 -8.23 -36.19
N ALA A 304 -4.80 -9.16 -37.00
CA ALA A 304 -5.50 -10.34 -36.50
C ALA A 304 -4.59 -11.25 -35.66
N LEU A 305 -3.32 -11.43 -36.08
CA LEU A 305 -2.35 -12.19 -35.31
C LEU A 305 -2.03 -11.53 -33.97
N VAL A 306 -1.83 -10.20 -33.95
CA VAL A 306 -1.60 -9.45 -32.72
C VAL A 306 -2.79 -9.58 -31.76
N ILE A 307 -4.03 -9.49 -32.26
CA ILE A 307 -5.23 -9.69 -31.42
C ILE A 307 -5.27 -11.12 -30.87
N ALA A 308 -5.02 -12.12 -31.71
CA ALA A 308 -5.03 -13.52 -31.29
C ALA A 308 -3.94 -13.81 -30.23
N GLU A 309 -2.71 -13.32 -30.47
CA GLU A 309 -1.60 -13.45 -29.53
C GLU A 309 -1.91 -12.75 -28.19
N SER A 310 -2.30 -11.47 -28.24
CA SER A 310 -2.59 -10.68 -27.03
C SER A 310 -3.77 -11.28 -26.25
N GLY A 311 -4.83 -11.68 -26.94
CA GLY A 311 -5.99 -12.33 -26.33
C GLY A 311 -5.64 -13.66 -25.66
N ALA A 312 -4.83 -14.48 -26.34
CA ALA A 312 -4.38 -15.75 -25.79
C ALA A 312 -3.46 -15.53 -24.58
N ASN A 313 -2.51 -14.58 -24.66
CA ASN A 313 -1.64 -14.25 -23.54
C ASN A 313 -2.43 -13.72 -22.33
N MET A 314 -3.36 -12.78 -22.55
CA MET A 314 -4.24 -12.30 -21.49
C MET A 314 -5.03 -13.41 -20.81
N TYR A 315 -5.56 -14.34 -21.59
CA TYR A 315 -6.34 -15.45 -21.05
C TYR A 315 -5.47 -16.40 -20.20
N LEU A 316 -4.27 -16.73 -20.67
CA LEU A 316 -3.37 -17.67 -20.02
C LEU A 316 -2.64 -17.07 -18.79
N THR A 317 -2.30 -15.78 -18.86
CA THR A 317 -1.54 -15.08 -17.80
C THR A 317 -2.42 -14.18 -16.95
N SER A 318 -3.74 -14.25 -17.08
CA SER A 318 -4.66 -13.44 -16.28
C SER A 318 -4.54 -13.80 -14.79
N VAL A 319 -4.42 -12.78 -13.96
CA VAL A 319 -4.52 -12.94 -12.52
C VAL A 319 -5.95 -13.30 -12.16
N SER A 320 -6.13 -14.30 -11.31
CA SER A 320 -7.46 -14.71 -10.84
C SER A 320 -8.13 -13.53 -10.13
N THR A 321 -9.33 -13.20 -10.56
CA THR A 321 -10.14 -12.13 -9.97
C THR A 321 -11.42 -12.72 -9.37
N VAL A 322 -11.96 -12.02 -8.38
CA VAL A 322 -13.25 -12.36 -7.79
C VAL A 322 -14.37 -11.79 -8.66
N SER A 323 -15.41 -12.58 -8.95
CA SER A 323 -16.57 -12.07 -9.69
C SER A 323 -17.27 -10.95 -8.91
N ARG A 324 -17.89 -9.99 -9.62
CA ARG A 324 -18.65 -8.92 -8.99
C ARG A 324 -19.75 -9.43 -8.06
N SER A 325 -20.45 -10.50 -8.45
CA SER A 325 -21.49 -11.13 -7.64
C SER A 325 -20.93 -11.72 -6.35
N THR A 326 -19.75 -12.33 -6.41
CA THR A 326 -19.06 -12.83 -5.21
C THR A 326 -18.56 -11.68 -4.34
N TYR A 327 -17.99 -10.63 -4.95
CA TYR A 327 -17.50 -9.46 -4.22
C TYR A 327 -18.61 -8.71 -3.48
N LEU A 328 -19.78 -8.56 -4.10
CA LEU A 328 -20.95 -7.88 -3.53
C LEU A 328 -21.95 -8.85 -2.85
N ALA A 329 -21.58 -10.12 -2.62
CA ALA A 329 -22.51 -11.05 -1.98
C ALA A 329 -22.87 -10.55 -0.57
N ASN A 330 -24.16 -10.56 -0.27
CA ASN A 330 -24.79 -10.07 0.96
C ASN A 330 -24.59 -8.54 1.22
N TYR A 331 -24.15 -7.75 0.21
CA TYR A 331 -23.92 -6.32 0.38
C TYR A 331 -25.18 -5.60 0.92
N ASP A 332 -26.33 -5.82 0.29
CA ASP A 332 -27.59 -5.16 0.69
C ASP A 332 -28.02 -5.57 2.11
N SER A 333 -27.84 -6.84 2.48
CA SER A 333 -28.15 -7.30 3.84
C SER A 333 -27.23 -6.70 4.90
N TYR A 334 -25.90 -6.60 4.59
CA TYR A 334 -24.97 -5.89 5.48
C TYR A 334 -25.39 -4.42 5.67
N GLN A 335 -25.69 -3.74 4.56
CA GLN A 335 -26.06 -2.33 4.60
C GLN A 335 -27.39 -2.10 5.33
N THR A 336 -28.38 -2.96 5.12
CA THR A 336 -29.68 -2.90 5.82
C THR A 336 -29.49 -3.08 7.33
N LEU A 337 -28.73 -4.12 7.71
CA LEU A 337 -28.53 -4.46 9.12
C LEU A 337 -27.75 -3.34 9.84
N THR A 338 -26.64 -2.86 9.28
CA THR A 338 -25.83 -1.81 9.92
C THR A 338 -26.55 -0.47 10.00
N LYS A 339 -27.30 -0.07 8.96
CA LYS A 339 -28.10 1.17 9.00
C LYS A 339 -29.20 1.11 10.06
N ARG A 340 -29.97 0.00 10.11
CA ARG A 340 -31.00 -0.19 11.11
C ARG A 340 -30.43 -0.08 12.51
N THR A 341 -29.32 -0.73 12.79
CA THR A 341 -28.68 -0.67 14.11
C THR A 341 -28.19 0.75 14.44
N MET A 342 -27.59 1.48 13.48
CA MET A 342 -27.17 2.88 13.70
C MET A 342 -28.37 3.81 13.96
N GLU A 343 -29.51 3.57 13.32
CA GLU A 343 -30.75 4.33 13.53
C GLU A 343 -31.37 4.02 14.89
N GLU A 344 -31.32 2.77 15.38
CA GLU A 344 -31.86 2.34 16.67
C GLU A 344 -31.04 2.87 17.86
N GLU A 345 -29.73 3.06 17.71
CA GLU A 345 -28.83 3.59 18.74
C GLU A 345 -28.76 5.14 18.75
N ASP A 346 -29.68 5.82 18.06
CA ASP A 346 -30.01 7.25 18.10
C ASP A 346 -28.83 8.23 18.16
N GLY A 347 -27.88 8.07 17.21
CA GLY A 347 -26.80 9.04 17.01
C GLY A 347 -25.53 8.79 17.82
N ASP A 348 -25.49 7.79 18.69
CA ASP A 348 -24.28 7.40 19.40
C ASP A 348 -23.21 6.88 18.41
N PHE A 349 -21.95 7.11 18.72
CA PHE A 349 -20.85 6.62 17.90
C PHE A 349 -20.33 5.28 18.44
N PHE A 350 -20.26 4.28 17.56
CA PHE A 350 -19.64 2.98 17.83
C PHE A 350 -19.13 2.35 16.54
N ARG A 351 -18.27 1.33 16.67
CA ARG A 351 -17.75 0.58 15.54
C ARG A 351 -18.38 -0.78 15.40
N PHE A 352 -18.48 -1.21 14.15
CA PHE A 352 -18.77 -2.58 13.76
C PHE A 352 -17.50 -3.26 13.27
N GLU A 353 -17.44 -4.57 13.43
CA GLU A 353 -16.45 -5.38 12.73
C GLU A 353 -17.09 -6.53 11.97
N LYS A 354 -16.56 -6.82 10.80
CA LYS A 354 -17.01 -7.93 9.96
C LYS A 354 -16.01 -9.06 10.09
N PHE A 355 -16.41 -10.20 10.66
CA PHE A 355 -15.51 -11.32 10.90
C PHE A 355 -14.94 -11.91 9.59
N ALA A 356 -15.80 -12.26 8.62
CA ALA A 356 -15.37 -12.79 7.32
C ALA A 356 -15.11 -11.64 6.32
N ARG A 357 -14.05 -10.88 6.53
CA ARG A 357 -13.65 -9.81 5.61
C ARG A 357 -13.12 -10.39 4.28
N ARG A 358 -13.39 -9.70 3.19
CA ARG A 358 -12.79 -9.93 1.87
C ARG A 358 -11.59 -9.04 1.65
N THR A 359 -11.71 -7.79 2.11
CA THR A 359 -10.65 -6.80 2.15
C THR A 359 -10.67 -6.11 3.51
N GLN A 360 -9.59 -5.44 3.89
CA GLN A 360 -9.56 -4.65 5.12
C GLN A 360 -10.48 -3.41 5.04
N ASN A 361 -10.93 -3.05 3.84
CA ASN A 361 -11.80 -1.90 3.58
C ASN A 361 -13.27 -2.30 3.29
N ASP A 362 -13.71 -3.48 3.67
CA ASP A 362 -15.11 -3.90 3.51
C ASP A 362 -16.09 -2.91 4.18
N ALA A 363 -15.70 -2.34 5.32
CA ALA A 363 -16.49 -1.32 6.03
C ALA A 363 -16.73 -0.06 5.19
N MET A 364 -15.71 0.41 4.45
CA MET A 364 -15.84 1.56 3.56
C MET A 364 -16.80 1.28 2.40
N LEU A 365 -16.81 0.04 1.88
CA LEU A 365 -17.72 -0.36 0.82
C LEU A 365 -19.16 -0.41 1.30
N ILE A 366 -19.39 -0.93 2.52
CA ILE A 366 -20.72 -1.14 3.08
C ILE A 366 -21.26 0.15 3.72
N GLY A 367 -20.39 0.98 4.31
CA GLY A 367 -20.72 2.27 4.91
C GLY A 367 -20.98 2.23 6.42
N PHE A 368 -20.04 1.66 7.19
CA PHE A 368 -20.07 1.67 8.65
C PHE A 368 -18.70 1.97 9.27
N PRO A 369 -18.62 2.55 10.48
CA PRO A 369 -17.37 2.74 11.21
C PRO A 369 -16.74 1.39 11.58
N SER A 370 -15.40 1.26 11.41
CA SER A 370 -14.66 0.02 11.69
C SER A 370 -13.28 0.34 12.26
N ALA A 371 -12.70 -0.61 12.96
CA ALA A 371 -11.32 -0.59 13.44
C ALA A 371 -10.36 -1.35 12.48
N SER A 372 -10.83 -1.78 11.30
CA SER A 372 -10.03 -2.40 10.25
C SER A 372 -9.87 -1.46 9.07
N TYR A 373 -8.61 -1.32 8.58
CA TYR A 373 -8.29 -0.34 7.54
C TYR A 373 -7.07 -0.77 6.71
N PHE A 374 -7.09 -0.45 5.42
CA PHE A 374 -5.96 -0.58 4.51
C PHE A 374 -5.71 0.73 3.77
N SER A 375 -4.50 1.26 3.86
CA SER A 375 -4.05 2.42 3.09
C SER A 375 -2.53 2.42 2.96
N SER A 376 -2.02 3.00 1.87
CA SER A 376 -0.59 3.30 1.73
C SER A 376 -0.12 4.42 2.69
N THR A 377 -1.05 5.17 3.27
CA THR A 377 -0.82 6.18 4.30
C THR A 377 -1.35 5.71 5.66
N SER A 378 -1.23 4.41 5.96
CA SER A 378 -1.61 3.86 7.26
C SER A 378 -0.76 4.47 8.36
N ASN A 379 -1.42 4.95 9.43
CA ASN A 379 -0.76 5.59 10.56
C ASN A 379 0.08 4.58 11.35
N ALA A 380 1.37 4.87 11.53
CA ALA A 380 2.31 4.00 12.23
C ALA A 380 1.97 3.83 13.71
N LEU A 381 1.48 4.88 14.39
CA LEU A 381 1.07 4.80 15.80
C LEU A 381 -0.04 3.77 16.02
N VAL A 382 -1.03 3.74 15.09
CA VAL A 382 -2.09 2.73 15.14
C VAL A 382 -1.56 1.34 14.91
N LYS A 383 -0.65 1.16 13.95
CA LYS A 383 0.02 -0.12 13.71
C LYS A 383 0.72 -0.61 14.97
N ASP A 384 1.50 0.26 15.63
CA ASP A 384 2.27 -0.06 16.83
C ASP A 384 1.35 -0.42 18.00
N PHE A 385 0.23 0.29 18.18
CA PHE A 385 -0.79 -0.05 19.16
C PHE A 385 -1.38 -1.45 18.89
N TYR A 386 -1.67 -1.76 17.62
CA TYR A 386 -2.18 -3.08 17.24
C TYR A 386 -1.16 -4.19 17.52
N GLU A 387 0.11 -3.99 17.18
CA GLU A 387 1.18 -4.95 17.47
C GLU A 387 1.42 -5.11 18.97
N LYS A 388 1.45 -3.99 19.71
CA LYS A 388 1.62 -3.95 21.17
C LYS A 388 0.57 -4.83 21.89
N TYR A 389 -0.68 -4.78 21.41
CA TYR A 389 -1.81 -5.48 22.01
C TYR A 389 -2.23 -6.75 21.27
N GLY A 390 -1.39 -7.24 20.37
CA GLY A 390 -1.58 -8.53 19.70
C GLY A 390 -2.67 -8.56 18.65
N MET A 391 -2.98 -7.45 18.03
CA MET A 391 -3.85 -7.39 16.87
C MET A 391 -3.02 -7.40 15.58
N LYS A 392 -3.59 -7.97 14.52
CA LYS A 392 -2.88 -8.17 13.25
C LYS A 392 -2.70 -6.88 12.48
N SER A 393 -1.46 -6.54 12.14
CA SER A 393 -1.11 -5.34 11.40
C SER A 393 0.01 -5.53 10.37
N SER A 394 0.26 -4.50 9.60
CA SER A 394 1.35 -4.38 8.63
C SER A 394 1.57 -2.91 8.31
N ARG A 395 2.64 -2.57 7.58
CA ARG A 395 2.94 -1.20 7.15
C ARG A 395 1.81 -0.49 6.39
N VAL A 396 0.85 -1.24 5.83
CA VAL A 396 -0.21 -0.71 4.97
C VAL A 396 -1.61 -1.09 5.44
N TYR A 397 -1.75 -1.81 6.54
CA TYR A 397 -3.05 -2.14 7.11
C TYR A 397 -2.96 -2.48 8.59
N TYR A 398 -4.06 -2.33 9.27
CA TYR A 398 -4.36 -2.92 10.57
C TYR A 398 -5.79 -3.49 10.55
N CYS A 399 -6.02 -4.53 11.32
CA CYS A 399 -7.33 -5.16 11.35
C CYS A 399 -7.65 -5.80 12.69
N TYR A 400 -8.94 -6.01 12.91
CA TYR A 400 -9.50 -6.51 14.17
C TYR A 400 -9.11 -7.97 14.51
N ASP A 401 -8.43 -8.70 13.60
CA ASP A 401 -7.94 -10.05 13.92
C ASP A 401 -6.96 -9.99 15.09
N GLY A 402 -7.20 -10.81 16.10
CA GLY A 402 -6.43 -10.80 17.34
C GLY A 402 -6.99 -9.87 18.43
N ALA A 403 -8.10 -9.19 18.18
CA ALA A 403 -8.76 -8.40 19.21
C ALA A 403 -9.27 -9.29 20.34
N THR A 404 -9.14 -8.78 21.56
CA THR A 404 -9.65 -9.35 22.81
C THR A 404 -10.78 -8.47 23.33
N PRO A 405 -11.49 -8.85 24.40
CA PRO A 405 -12.50 -7.99 24.98
C PRO A 405 -11.98 -6.63 25.45
N ILE A 406 -10.73 -6.56 25.94
CA ILE A 406 -10.10 -5.31 26.38
C ILE A 406 -9.84 -4.39 25.18
N THR A 407 -9.19 -4.89 24.12
CA THR A 407 -8.91 -4.10 22.91
C THR A 407 -10.20 -3.71 22.19
N ALA A 408 -11.20 -4.60 22.16
CA ALA A 408 -12.51 -4.30 21.60
C ALA A 408 -13.22 -3.15 22.36
N ALA A 409 -13.13 -3.15 23.69
CA ALA A 409 -13.68 -2.07 24.53
C ALA A 409 -12.96 -0.74 24.22
N LEU A 410 -11.62 -0.70 24.25
CA LEU A 410 -10.83 0.50 23.97
C LEU A 410 -11.06 1.06 22.56
N LEU A 411 -11.36 0.20 21.59
CA LEU A 411 -11.66 0.60 20.20
C LEU A 411 -13.15 0.96 20.00
N ALA A 412 -13.96 1.06 21.04
CA ALA A 412 -15.40 1.31 20.96
C ALA A 412 -16.11 0.36 19.98
N ASN A 413 -15.66 -0.90 19.89
CA ASN A 413 -16.26 -1.90 19.01
C ASN A 413 -17.45 -2.55 19.71
N ARG A 414 -18.66 -2.17 19.27
CA ARG A 414 -19.92 -2.58 19.92
C ARG A 414 -20.57 -3.77 19.22
N TYR A 415 -20.38 -3.91 17.90
CA TYR A 415 -21.08 -4.92 17.13
C TYR A 415 -20.14 -5.73 16.22
N MET A 416 -20.46 -7.03 16.09
CA MET A 416 -19.76 -7.98 15.24
C MET A 416 -20.70 -8.60 14.22
N LEU A 417 -20.31 -8.62 12.93
CA LEU A 417 -21.07 -9.16 11.82
C LEU A 417 -20.52 -10.52 11.40
N TYR A 418 -21.33 -11.56 11.49
CA TYR A 418 -21.01 -12.94 11.11
C TYR A 418 -21.92 -13.45 9.99
N THR A 419 -21.40 -14.39 9.21
CA THR A 419 -22.17 -15.14 8.18
C THR A 419 -22.58 -16.52 8.66
N ILE A 420 -22.20 -16.90 9.87
CA ILE A 420 -22.49 -18.16 10.53
C ILE A 420 -22.93 -17.82 11.94
N ASP A 421 -23.91 -18.53 12.47
CA ASP A 421 -24.30 -18.42 13.86
C ASP A 421 -23.10 -18.82 14.76
N ARG A 422 -22.73 -17.94 15.68
CA ARG A 422 -21.63 -18.15 16.60
C ARG A 422 -21.97 -19.13 17.72
N GLY A 423 -23.28 -19.37 17.94
CA GLY A 423 -23.78 -20.13 19.05
C GLY A 423 -23.72 -19.37 20.38
N TYR A 424 -23.70 -20.11 21.49
CA TYR A 424 -23.60 -19.50 22.82
C TYR A 424 -22.19 -18.92 23.06
N ASP A 425 -22.16 -17.71 23.54
CA ASP A 425 -20.93 -17.00 23.90
C ASP A 425 -21.28 -16.01 25.03
N THR A 426 -20.46 -15.92 26.06
CA THR A 426 -20.68 -15.04 27.20
C THR A 426 -20.26 -13.60 26.93
N LEU A 427 -19.26 -13.42 26.07
CA LEU A 427 -18.75 -12.10 25.68
C LEU A 427 -19.67 -11.38 24.68
N PHE A 428 -20.48 -12.13 23.93
CA PHE A 428 -21.31 -11.59 22.87
C PHE A 428 -22.75 -12.12 22.99
N SER A 429 -23.72 -11.24 22.74
CA SER A 429 -25.15 -11.57 22.67
C SER A 429 -25.67 -11.33 21.25
N LEU A 430 -26.52 -12.23 20.75
CA LEU A 430 -27.19 -12.05 19.46
C LEU A 430 -28.13 -10.85 19.54
N ALA A 431 -27.85 -9.79 18.76
CA ALA A 431 -28.64 -8.58 18.73
C ALA A 431 -29.71 -8.61 17.62
N ASP A 432 -29.33 -9.02 16.41
CA ASP A 432 -30.25 -8.99 15.27
C ASP A 432 -29.77 -9.96 14.15
N THR A 433 -30.66 -10.21 13.17
CA THR A 433 -30.34 -11.05 12.02
C THR A 433 -30.94 -10.48 10.72
N GLU A 434 -30.25 -10.63 9.60
CA GLU A 434 -30.74 -10.26 8.29
C GLU A 434 -30.33 -11.33 7.24
N GLY A 435 -31.31 -12.11 6.78
CA GLY A 435 -31.03 -13.22 5.86
C GLY A 435 -30.15 -14.28 6.49
N LYS A 436 -28.88 -14.36 6.04
CA LYS A 436 -27.85 -15.27 6.59
C LYS A 436 -26.80 -14.53 7.44
N LEU A 437 -27.07 -13.30 7.81
CA LEU A 437 -26.18 -12.51 8.63
C LEU A 437 -26.67 -12.49 10.06
N TYR A 438 -25.72 -12.54 10.96
CA TYR A 438 -25.92 -12.48 12.41
C TYR A 438 -25.16 -11.28 12.93
N LEU A 439 -25.86 -10.40 13.67
CA LEU A 439 -25.27 -9.27 14.38
C LEU A 439 -25.17 -9.62 15.86
N TYR A 440 -23.95 -9.65 16.36
CA TYR A 440 -23.69 -9.86 17.78
C TYR A 440 -23.26 -8.56 18.43
N ARG A 441 -23.81 -8.27 19.61
CA ARG A 441 -23.40 -7.17 20.46
C ARG A 441 -22.28 -7.63 21.39
N ASN A 442 -21.23 -6.84 21.50
CA ASN A 442 -20.19 -6.99 22.52
C ASN A 442 -20.75 -6.50 23.87
N ASN A 443 -20.82 -7.39 24.87
CA ASN A 443 -21.41 -7.08 26.19
C ASN A 443 -20.49 -6.16 27.02
N TYR A 444 -19.20 -6.03 26.65
CA TYR A 444 -18.18 -5.28 27.38
C TYR A 444 -17.64 -4.08 26.56
N SER A 445 -18.44 -3.50 25.67
CA SER A 445 -18.02 -2.36 24.87
C SER A 445 -18.00 -1.06 25.67
N LEU A 446 -16.98 -0.21 25.47
CA LEU A 446 -16.96 1.17 25.95
C LEU A 446 -17.51 2.13 24.87
N PRO A 447 -18.02 3.31 25.27
CA PRO A 447 -18.34 4.38 24.33
C PRO A 447 -17.06 4.99 23.74
N LEU A 448 -17.21 5.88 22.74
CA LEU A 448 -16.10 6.53 22.06
C LEU A 448 -15.20 7.34 23.01
N GLY A 449 -15.79 8.02 24.00
CA GLY A 449 -15.08 8.80 25.01
C GLY A 449 -15.35 8.31 26.41
N PHE A 450 -14.32 8.06 27.19
CA PHE A 450 -14.39 7.62 28.60
C PHE A 450 -13.29 8.28 29.43
N MET A 451 -13.53 8.42 30.74
CA MET A 451 -12.59 9.04 31.67
C MET A 451 -11.71 8.00 32.37
N ILE A 452 -10.43 8.35 32.49
CA ILE A 452 -9.51 7.73 33.46
C ILE A 452 -9.39 8.74 34.59
N SER A 453 -10.15 8.54 35.67
CA SER A 453 -10.21 9.47 36.78
C SER A 453 -8.96 9.41 37.67
N SER A 454 -8.57 10.53 38.25
CA SER A 454 -7.35 10.65 39.05
C SER A 454 -7.37 9.84 40.37
N ASP A 455 -8.51 9.31 40.77
CA ASP A 455 -8.67 8.35 41.89
C ASP A 455 -8.44 6.89 41.46
N MET A 456 -8.40 6.61 40.15
CA MET A 456 -8.12 5.27 39.61
C MET A 456 -6.63 5.00 39.49
N VAL A 457 -5.86 6.03 39.15
CA VAL A 457 -4.45 5.90 38.71
C VAL A 457 -3.57 6.92 39.45
N SER A 458 -2.39 6.50 39.89
CA SER A 458 -1.43 7.44 40.46
C SER A 458 -0.93 8.45 39.40
N SER A 459 -0.48 9.63 39.82
CA SER A 459 0.06 10.62 38.90
C SER A 459 1.27 10.13 38.09
N SER A 460 2.08 9.23 38.67
CA SER A 460 3.22 8.61 37.98
C SER A 460 2.78 7.62 36.93
N ASP A 461 1.76 6.81 37.22
CA ASP A 461 1.23 5.82 36.26
C ASP A 461 0.43 6.51 35.16
N MET A 462 -0.31 7.58 35.47
CA MET A 462 -0.95 8.42 34.47
C MET A 462 0.06 8.98 33.48
N ALA A 463 1.18 9.52 33.96
CA ALA A 463 2.25 10.02 33.09
C ALA A 463 2.91 8.92 32.21
N THR A 464 2.79 7.65 32.61
CA THR A 464 3.29 6.51 31.84
C THR A 464 2.34 6.12 30.71
N ILE A 465 1.03 6.23 30.91
CA ILE A 465 0.02 5.84 29.90
C ILE A 465 -0.42 7.02 29.01
N THR A 466 -0.07 8.25 29.36
CA THR A 466 -0.37 9.46 28.56
C THR A 466 0.92 10.21 28.23
N ALA A 467 1.24 10.36 26.96
CA ALA A 467 2.36 11.17 26.50
C ALA A 467 1.88 12.58 26.09
N HIS A 468 2.60 13.62 26.55
CA HIS A 468 2.27 14.98 26.15
C HIS A 468 2.65 15.23 24.67
N HIS A 469 1.67 15.62 23.86
CA HIS A 469 1.86 15.95 22.45
C HIS A 469 2.98 16.97 22.20
N ASN A 470 3.19 17.94 23.09
CA ASN A 470 4.26 18.91 22.98
C ASN A 470 5.67 18.31 23.08
N ALA A 471 5.82 17.09 23.58
CA ALA A 471 7.07 16.35 23.54
C ALA A 471 7.34 15.73 22.14
N LEU A 472 6.28 15.53 21.35
CA LEU A 472 6.33 14.90 20.02
C LEU A 472 6.64 15.89 18.88
N THR A 473 6.44 17.21 19.09
CA THR A 473 6.67 18.25 18.07
C THR A 473 8.14 18.70 17.92
N GLY A 474 9.09 17.96 18.45
CA GLY A 474 10.52 18.25 18.39
C GLY A 474 11.35 16.96 18.30
N ALA A 475 12.56 17.00 18.86
CA ALA A 475 13.51 15.87 18.87
C ALA A 475 12.97 14.55 19.46
N ALA A 476 11.78 14.56 20.08
CA ALA A 476 11.16 13.37 20.64
C ALA A 476 10.43 12.51 19.60
N TYR A 477 9.95 13.09 18.48
CA TYR A 477 9.34 12.30 17.40
C TYR A 477 10.38 11.39 16.71
N ASP A 478 11.61 11.89 16.55
CA ASP A 478 12.74 11.09 16.03
C ASP A 478 13.19 9.97 16.99
N SER A 479 12.84 10.08 18.29
CA SER A 479 13.19 9.06 19.30
C SER A 479 12.07 8.05 19.57
N LEU A 480 10.84 8.35 19.18
CA LEU A 480 9.67 7.44 19.23
C LEU A 480 9.50 6.63 17.94
N GLN A 481 10.32 6.89 16.93
CA GLN A 481 10.40 5.98 15.80
C GLN A 481 10.91 4.63 16.34
N PRO A 482 10.19 3.52 16.17
CA PRO A 482 10.73 2.23 16.48
C PRO A 482 12.04 2.14 15.70
N GLN A 483 13.14 1.87 16.37
CA GLN A 483 14.34 1.45 15.66
C GLN A 483 13.90 0.31 14.79
N SER A 484 13.78 0.56 13.49
CA SER A 484 13.35 -0.43 12.54
C SER A 484 14.24 -1.64 12.78
N SER A 485 13.68 -2.65 13.42
CA SER A 485 14.31 -3.96 13.45
C SER A 485 14.25 -4.44 12.00
N ASP A 486 15.24 -4.02 11.23
CA ASP A 486 15.51 -4.43 9.84
C ASP A 486 15.80 -5.94 9.76
N ASP A 487 15.75 -6.60 10.93
CA ASP A 487 16.01 -8.03 11.09
C ASP A 487 15.00 -8.94 10.39
N SER A 488 13.79 -8.45 10.08
CA SER A 488 12.76 -9.31 9.47
C SER A 488 12.95 -9.57 7.98
N LEU A 489 13.80 -8.80 7.29
CA LEU A 489 14.12 -9.02 5.86
C LEU A 489 15.52 -9.61 5.66
N GLU A 490 16.46 -9.41 6.61
CA GLU A 490 17.79 -10.02 6.51
C GLU A 490 17.79 -11.51 6.93
N GLU A 491 16.93 -11.95 7.84
CA GLU A 491 16.83 -13.38 8.19
C GLU A 491 16.29 -14.27 7.06
N LEU A 492 15.62 -13.69 6.06
CA LEU A 492 15.20 -14.44 4.88
C LEU A 492 16.34 -14.69 3.87
N PHE A 493 17.51 -14.03 4.01
CA PHE A 493 18.57 -14.07 3.01
C PHE A 493 20.00 -14.23 3.55
N SER A 494 20.22 -14.39 4.88
CA SER A 494 21.54 -14.67 5.42
C SER A 494 21.68 -16.11 5.84
N SER A 495 22.18 -16.94 4.97
CA SER A 495 22.95 -18.12 5.35
C SER A 495 24.41 -17.70 5.52
N ALA A 496 24.92 -17.89 6.73
CA ALA A 496 26.31 -18.05 7.14
C ALA A 496 27.28 -16.87 6.96
N ASP A 497 27.83 -16.59 8.06
CA ASP A 497 29.21 -16.24 8.44
C ASP A 497 29.45 -14.83 8.99
N ASP A 498 29.90 -14.86 10.23
CA ASP A 498 30.67 -13.86 10.98
C ASP A 498 29.92 -12.71 11.65
N VAL A 499 29.48 -13.00 12.91
CA VAL A 499 29.26 -11.97 13.92
C VAL A 499 30.28 -12.16 15.04
N GLU A 500 31.27 -11.29 15.12
CA GLU A 500 31.99 -11.01 16.38
C GLU A 500 31.84 -9.53 16.76
N GLU A 501 31.30 -9.39 17.98
CA GLU A 501 31.51 -8.34 18.98
C GLU A 501 31.39 -6.85 18.63
N ASN A 502 30.28 -6.26 19.16
CA ASN A 502 30.40 -5.10 20.07
C ASN A 502 29.06 -4.85 20.77
N MET A 503 28.83 -5.57 21.88
CA MET A 503 27.78 -5.18 22.84
C MET A 503 28.30 -4.06 23.71
N HIS A 504 27.71 -2.85 23.61
CA HIS A 504 27.73 -1.87 24.67
C HIS A 504 26.63 -2.20 25.67
N GLU A 505 27.04 -2.55 26.89
CA GLU A 505 26.21 -2.67 28.08
C GLU A 505 25.58 -1.30 28.39
N ASP A 506 24.26 -1.18 28.27
CA ASP A 506 23.33 -0.41 29.13
C ASP A 506 21.90 -0.37 28.56
N ASP A 507 21.33 -1.49 28.11
CA ASP A 507 19.89 -1.60 27.87
C ASP A 507 19.28 -2.57 28.89
N THR A 508 18.87 -2.05 30.05
CA THR A 508 17.91 -2.74 30.92
C THR A 508 16.57 -2.76 30.19
N VAL A 509 16.33 -3.83 29.45
CA VAL A 509 15.01 -4.11 28.84
C VAL A 509 13.94 -3.97 29.92
N SER A 510 12.99 -3.04 29.74
CA SER A 510 11.91 -2.81 30.69
C SER A 510 11.14 -4.13 30.91
N TYR A 511 10.68 -4.40 32.15
CA TYR A 511 9.83 -5.55 32.43
C TYR A 511 8.66 -5.65 31.46
N VAL A 512 8.06 -4.52 31.10
CA VAL A 512 6.91 -4.43 30.19
C VAL A 512 7.26 -4.93 28.77
N ASP A 513 8.51 -4.74 28.33
CA ASP A 513 8.93 -5.18 26.99
C ASP A 513 9.07 -6.69 26.88
N GLN A 514 9.18 -7.39 27.99
CA GLN A 514 9.24 -8.85 28.04
C GLN A 514 7.87 -9.54 28.05
N LEU A 515 6.79 -8.77 28.33
CA LEU A 515 5.42 -9.29 28.38
C LEU A 515 4.90 -9.62 26.97
N ASN A 516 4.23 -10.76 26.84
CA ASN A 516 3.47 -11.05 25.62
C ASN A 516 2.25 -10.11 25.50
N PRO A 517 1.61 -10.01 24.31
CA PRO A 517 0.51 -9.07 24.12
C PRO A 517 -0.70 -9.28 25.04
N ILE A 518 -0.96 -10.49 25.52
CA ILE A 518 -2.07 -10.77 26.47
C ILE A 518 -1.69 -10.28 27.88
N GLU A 519 -0.45 -10.56 28.30
CA GLU A 519 0.07 -10.10 29.60
C GLU A 519 0.17 -8.57 29.65
N ARG A 520 0.49 -7.90 28.51
CA ARG A 520 0.46 -6.43 28.42
C ARG A 520 -0.94 -5.86 28.66
N GLN A 521 -1.97 -6.58 28.25
CA GLN A 521 -3.36 -6.15 28.51
C GLN A 521 -3.71 -6.29 30.00
N ASN A 522 -3.28 -7.35 30.69
CA ASN A 522 -3.39 -7.44 32.15
C ASN A 522 -2.63 -6.31 32.84
N TYR A 523 -1.40 -6.02 32.37
CA TYR A 523 -0.61 -4.91 32.90
C TYR A 523 -1.34 -3.56 32.74
N LEU A 524 -1.95 -3.29 31.57
CA LEU A 524 -2.75 -2.10 31.35
C LEU A 524 -3.94 -2.01 32.30
N VAL A 525 -4.70 -3.11 32.49
CA VAL A 525 -5.84 -3.18 33.41
C VAL A 525 -5.39 -2.91 34.84
N ASN A 526 -4.26 -3.48 35.25
CA ASN A 526 -3.67 -3.26 36.58
C ASN A 526 -3.24 -1.80 36.78
N THR A 527 -2.62 -1.18 35.74
CA THR A 527 -2.25 0.25 35.76
C THR A 527 -3.49 1.14 35.89
N LEU A 528 -4.60 0.76 35.25
CA LEU A 528 -5.90 1.45 35.38
C LEU A 528 -6.66 1.13 36.71
N GLY A 529 -5.94 0.58 37.67
CA GLY A 529 -6.40 0.43 39.05
C GLY A 529 -7.31 -0.76 39.33
N ILE A 530 -7.28 -1.79 38.48
CA ILE A 530 -7.87 -3.12 38.73
C ILE A 530 -6.72 -4.08 39.05
N GLN A 531 -6.56 -4.44 40.32
CA GLN A 531 -5.43 -5.25 40.80
C GLN A 531 -5.62 -6.77 40.60
N GLU A 532 -6.43 -7.14 39.62
CA GLU A 532 -6.75 -8.53 39.25
C GLU A 532 -6.56 -8.69 37.74
N ASP A 533 -6.11 -9.88 37.33
CA ASP A 533 -5.85 -10.18 35.91
C ASP A 533 -7.15 -10.63 35.20
N VAL A 534 -7.43 -10.03 34.03
CA VAL A 534 -8.55 -10.45 33.15
C VAL A 534 -8.20 -11.75 32.41
N PHE A 535 -6.94 -11.95 32.07
CA PHE A 535 -6.48 -13.14 31.37
C PHE A 535 -5.70 -14.04 32.31
N LEU A 536 -6.27 -15.21 32.61
CA LEU A 536 -5.69 -16.20 33.51
C LEU A 536 -4.99 -17.32 32.69
N PRO A 537 -3.76 -17.69 33.02
CA PRO A 537 -3.04 -18.70 32.25
C PRO A 537 -3.68 -20.09 32.39
N VAL A 538 -3.79 -20.82 31.27
CA VAL A 538 -4.33 -22.17 31.18
C VAL A 538 -3.21 -23.13 30.88
N THR A 539 -3.20 -24.32 31.54
CA THR A 539 -2.20 -25.36 31.31
C THR A 539 -2.31 -25.90 29.89
N VAL A 540 -1.18 -25.99 29.19
CA VAL A 540 -1.08 -26.50 27.83
C VAL A 540 -0.05 -27.62 27.78
N GLU A 541 -0.46 -28.78 27.32
CA GLU A 541 0.48 -29.87 27.00
C GLU A 541 0.96 -29.71 25.57
N GLN A 542 2.27 -29.60 25.36
CA GLN A 542 2.86 -29.35 24.04
C GLN A 542 3.93 -30.39 23.70
N ASP A 543 3.90 -30.86 22.45
CA ASP A 543 4.90 -31.74 21.88
C ASP A 543 5.16 -31.32 20.43
N GLY A 544 6.26 -30.57 20.23
CA GLY A 544 6.63 -29.99 18.93
C GLY A 544 5.52 -29.15 18.32
N GLY A 545 5.10 -29.51 17.11
CA GLY A 545 4.06 -28.81 16.34
C GLY A 545 2.62 -29.09 16.80
N ARG A 546 2.41 -29.70 17.97
CA ARG A 546 1.08 -30.00 18.51
C ARG A 546 0.95 -29.53 19.95
N ALA A 547 -0.20 -28.92 20.26
CA ALA A 547 -0.59 -28.55 21.61
C ALA A 547 -1.99 -29.06 21.92
N THR A 548 -2.23 -29.38 23.20
CA THR A 548 -3.56 -29.80 23.69
C THR A 548 -3.92 -29.00 24.93
N VAL A 549 -5.18 -28.67 25.04
CA VAL A 549 -5.74 -27.90 26.16
C VAL A 549 -6.96 -28.60 26.70
N ASP A 550 -6.90 -28.93 27.98
CA ASP A 550 -8.05 -29.43 28.76
C ASP A 550 -8.73 -28.24 29.44
N VAL A 551 -9.99 -28.00 29.12
CA VAL A 551 -10.77 -26.87 29.66
C VAL A 551 -11.36 -27.27 31.00
N GLU A 552 -10.73 -26.86 32.10
CA GLU A 552 -11.19 -27.20 33.45
C GLU A 552 -12.43 -26.40 33.87
N THR A 553 -12.51 -25.14 33.46
CA THR A 553 -13.62 -24.20 33.73
C THR A 553 -14.14 -23.64 32.44
N SER A 554 -15.47 -23.56 32.31
CA SER A 554 -16.09 -22.98 31.12
C SER A 554 -15.69 -21.52 30.97
N ALA A 555 -15.05 -21.16 29.85
CA ALA A 555 -14.53 -19.82 29.59
C ALA A 555 -14.29 -19.56 28.10
N HIS A 556 -14.17 -18.30 27.73
CA HIS A 556 -13.62 -17.89 26.45
C HIS A 556 -12.10 -17.94 26.49
N LEU A 557 -11.49 -18.56 25.49
CA LEU A 557 -10.05 -18.82 25.47
C LEU A 557 -9.34 -18.03 24.36
N TYR A 558 -8.16 -17.55 24.70
CA TYR A 558 -7.22 -16.88 23.78
C TYR A 558 -5.86 -17.57 23.82
N ALA A 559 -5.19 -17.61 22.67
CA ALA A 559 -3.85 -18.18 22.58
C ALA A 559 -2.89 -17.23 21.86
N TYR A 560 -1.60 -17.35 22.17
CA TYR A 560 -0.56 -16.57 21.52
C TYR A 560 0.70 -17.40 21.33
N THR A 561 1.43 -17.16 20.22
CA THR A 561 2.77 -17.65 19.98
C THR A 561 3.63 -16.57 19.35
N SER A 562 4.89 -16.49 19.78
CA SER A 562 5.89 -15.59 19.18
C SER A 562 6.65 -16.24 18.01
N ASN A 563 6.40 -17.55 17.69
CA ASN A 563 7.13 -18.26 16.65
C ASN A 563 6.72 -17.79 15.24
N THR A 564 7.59 -17.03 14.59
CA THR A 564 7.38 -16.47 13.24
C THR A 564 7.52 -17.49 12.10
N LYS A 565 8.03 -18.70 12.38
CA LYS A 565 8.20 -19.77 11.38
C LYS A 565 6.90 -20.50 11.09
N ILE A 566 5.86 -20.30 11.92
CA ILE A 566 4.55 -20.91 11.73
C ILE A 566 3.73 -20.08 10.76
N ASP A 567 3.28 -20.68 9.66
CA ASP A 567 2.37 -20.02 8.73
C ASP A 567 0.91 -20.12 9.19
N ASN A 568 0.47 -21.33 9.53
CA ASN A 568 -0.93 -21.58 9.91
C ASN A 568 -1.00 -22.53 11.11
N ILE A 569 -1.99 -22.30 11.99
CA ILE A 569 -2.37 -23.18 13.09
C ILE A 569 -3.78 -23.68 12.86
N LYS A 570 -3.97 -24.97 12.94
CA LYS A 570 -5.28 -25.61 12.89
C LYS A 570 -5.75 -25.96 14.30
N LEU A 571 -6.89 -25.38 14.69
CA LEU A 571 -7.61 -25.75 15.92
C LEU A 571 -8.66 -26.79 15.56
N ARG A 572 -8.71 -27.87 16.32
CA ARG A 572 -9.76 -28.91 16.28
C ARG A 572 -10.47 -28.98 17.62
N TYR A 573 -11.79 -28.92 17.57
CA TYR A 573 -12.70 -29.10 18.68
C TYR A 573 -13.88 -29.98 18.26
N GLY A 574 -14.01 -31.17 18.83
CA GLY A 574 -15.04 -32.13 18.41
C GLY A 574 -14.95 -32.48 16.92
N SER A 575 -15.98 -32.15 16.14
CA SER A 575 -16.04 -32.32 14.68
C SER A 575 -15.69 -31.03 13.92
N GLU A 576 -15.44 -29.92 14.59
CA GLU A 576 -15.17 -28.62 13.98
C GLU A 576 -13.67 -28.37 13.85
N ASP A 577 -13.29 -27.81 12.71
CA ASP A 577 -11.92 -27.37 12.43
C ASP A 577 -11.93 -25.87 12.10
N LYS A 578 -11.07 -25.09 12.77
CA LYS A 578 -10.82 -23.67 12.49
C LYS A 578 -9.34 -23.49 12.14
N THR A 579 -9.01 -22.78 11.09
CA THR A 579 -7.61 -22.52 10.72
C THR A 579 -7.30 -21.04 10.89
N PHE A 580 -6.29 -20.74 11.68
CA PHE A 580 -5.67 -19.42 11.82
C PHE A 580 -4.53 -19.31 10.82
N LYS A 581 -4.53 -18.25 10.01
CA LYS A 581 -3.57 -18.06 8.92
C LYS A 581 -2.62 -16.91 9.19
N THR A 582 -1.43 -16.97 8.59
CA THR A 582 -0.42 -15.92 8.71
C THR A 582 0.02 -15.64 10.16
N ILE A 583 0.28 -16.69 10.92
CA ILE A 583 0.69 -16.63 12.35
C ILE A 583 1.98 -15.84 12.53
N LYS A 584 2.87 -15.84 11.54
CA LYS A 584 4.07 -14.99 11.51
C LYS A 584 3.81 -13.50 11.74
N LYS A 585 2.55 -13.04 11.66
CA LYS A 585 2.13 -11.69 12.03
C LYS A 585 1.90 -11.50 13.55
N LYS A 586 2.16 -12.52 14.36
CA LYS A 586 2.17 -12.46 15.83
C LYS A 586 0.90 -11.90 16.46
N TYR A 587 -0.28 -12.28 15.98
CA TYR A 587 -1.55 -11.84 16.54
C TYR A 587 -2.16 -12.89 17.49
N ILE A 588 -2.99 -12.45 18.44
CA ILE A 588 -3.72 -13.27 19.39
C ILE A 588 -4.76 -14.13 18.66
N LEU A 589 -4.86 -15.40 19.01
CA LEU A 589 -5.80 -16.35 18.44
C LEU A 589 -7.04 -16.44 19.33
N ASP A 590 -8.20 -16.02 18.84
CA ASP A 590 -9.49 -16.24 19.48
C ASP A 590 -9.91 -17.70 19.28
N LEU A 591 -9.75 -18.53 20.32
CA LEU A 591 -10.15 -19.93 20.28
C LEU A 591 -11.66 -20.10 20.47
N GLY A 592 -12.36 -19.12 21.03
CA GLY A 592 -13.80 -19.13 21.29
C GLY A 592 -14.16 -19.58 22.71
N TYR A 593 -15.47 -19.62 22.99
CA TYR A 593 -16.02 -20.12 24.26
C TYR A 593 -16.06 -21.65 24.27
N HIS A 594 -15.60 -22.25 25.37
CA HIS A 594 -15.61 -23.69 25.58
C HIS A 594 -16.13 -24.06 26.96
N GLU A 595 -16.93 -25.10 27.01
CA GLU A 595 -17.46 -25.63 28.27
C GLU A 595 -16.40 -26.45 29.02
N ALA A 596 -16.52 -26.53 30.35
CA ALA A 596 -15.70 -27.36 31.19
C ALA A 596 -15.74 -28.83 30.70
N GLY A 597 -14.58 -29.49 30.66
CA GLY A 597 -14.39 -30.85 30.14
C GLY A 597 -14.19 -30.93 28.63
N SER A 598 -14.15 -29.77 27.93
CA SER A 598 -13.80 -29.70 26.52
C SER A 598 -12.32 -29.98 26.29
N TYR A 599 -11.99 -30.62 25.16
CA TYR A 599 -10.61 -30.95 24.76
C TYR A 599 -10.29 -30.30 23.41
N LEU A 600 -9.30 -29.43 23.39
CA LEU A 600 -8.84 -28.72 22.22
C LEU A 600 -7.52 -29.29 21.73
N THR A 601 -7.35 -29.38 20.41
CA THR A 601 -6.07 -29.68 19.78
C THR A 601 -5.69 -28.60 18.81
N LEU A 602 -4.49 -28.03 18.99
CA LEU A 602 -3.89 -27.09 18.04
C LEU A 602 -2.71 -27.77 17.35
N THR A 603 -2.58 -27.57 16.05
CA THR A 603 -1.52 -28.20 15.25
C THR A 603 -0.94 -27.19 14.27
N SER A 604 0.38 -27.11 14.22
CA SER A 604 1.12 -26.37 13.19
C SER A 604 1.06 -27.12 11.86
N GLU A 605 0.63 -26.47 10.77
CA GLU A 605 0.53 -27.15 9.47
C GLU A 605 1.90 -27.49 8.87
N ASN A 606 2.95 -26.75 9.20
CA ASN A 606 4.33 -27.00 8.74
C ASN A 606 5.19 -27.79 9.72
N GLY A 607 4.62 -28.21 10.87
CA GLY A 607 5.31 -29.03 11.87
C GLY A 607 6.30 -28.30 12.78
N GLU A 608 6.38 -26.97 12.68
CA GLU A 608 7.19 -26.14 13.58
C GLU A 608 6.63 -26.14 15.01
N ASP A 609 7.50 -26.00 16.00
CA ASP A 609 7.16 -26.00 17.42
C ASP A 609 6.19 -24.84 17.74
N LEU A 610 5.09 -25.14 18.39
CA LEU A 610 4.04 -24.15 18.65
C LEU A 610 4.45 -23.07 19.64
N ASN A 611 5.16 -23.42 20.72
CA ASN A 611 5.50 -22.51 21.82
C ASN A 611 4.29 -21.63 22.23
N LEU A 612 3.16 -22.29 22.40
CA LEU A 612 1.86 -21.66 22.59
C LEU A 612 1.62 -21.38 24.08
N VAL A 613 1.11 -20.19 24.37
CA VAL A 613 0.50 -19.85 25.66
C VAL A 613 -0.99 -19.66 25.48
N VAL A 614 -1.78 -20.15 26.45
CA VAL A 614 -3.25 -20.05 26.40
C VAL A 614 -3.74 -19.39 27.68
N TYR A 615 -4.77 -18.55 27.54
CA TYR A 615 -5.40 -17.82 28.63
C TYR A 615 -6.91 -17.97 28.55
N SER A 616 -7.56 -18.04 29.70
CA SER A 616 -9.01 -17.91 29.87
C SER A 616 -9.37 -16.51 30.31
N VAL A 617 -10.55 -16.04 29.93
CA VAL A 617 -11.07 -14.74 30.35
C VAL A 617 -11.78 -14.87 31.69
N ASP A 618 -11.40 -14.06 32.67
CA ASP A 618 -12.18 -13.79 33.87
C ASP A 618 -13.17 -12.66 33.59
N GLU A 619 -14.43 -13.04 33.39
CA GLU A 619 -15.48 -12.08 33.00
C GLU A 619 -15.90 -11.16 34.16
N ASP A 620 -15.74 -11.59 35.43
CA ASP A 620 -16.04 -10.74 36.60
C ASP A 620 -15.04 -9.59 36.67
N VAL A 621 -13.75 -9.87 36.43
CA VAL A 621 -12.70 -8.86 36.38
C VAL A 621 -12.84 -7.95 35.14
N LEU A 622 -13.18 -8.53 33.99
CA LEU A 622 -13.49 -7.78 32.77
C LEU A 622 -14.68 -6.83 32.97
N GLY A 623 -15.73 -7.30 33.67
CA GLY A 623 -16.90 -6.47 34.06
C GLY A 623 -16.48 -5.31 34.95
N LYS A 624 -15.66 -5.56 36.00
CA LYS A 624 -15.12 -4.50 36.87
C LYS A 624 -14.34 -3.44 36.06
N PHE A 625 -13.55 -3.87 35.07
CA PHE A 625 -12.78 -2.98 34.23
C PHE A 625 -13.69 -2.08 33.38
N THR A 626 -14.62 -2.67 32.64
CA THR A 626 -15.53 -1.89 31.77
C THR A 626 -16.49 -1.03 32.56
N ASP A 627 -17.02 -1.50 33.68
CA ASP A 627 -17.91 -0.73 34.57
C ASP A 627 -17.18 0.48 35.15
N LYS A 628 -15.92 0.33 35.56
CA LYS A 628 -15.11 1.40 36.11
C LYS A 628 -14.85 2.52 35.07
N LEU A 629 -14.48 2.17 33.84
CA LEU A 629 -14.28 3.15 32.76
C LEU A 629 -15.59 3.73 32.20
N SER A 630 -16.72 3.07 32.43
CA SER A 630 -18.04 3.53 32.03
C SER A 630 -18.71 4.48 33.02
N GLN A 631 -18.07 4.78 34.17
CA GLN A 631 -18.68 5.68 35.20
C GLN A 631 -18.83 7.11 34.71
N GLN A 632 -17.89 7.59 33.93
CA GLN A 632 -17.87 8.94 33.37
C GLN A 632 -17.54 8.83 31.86
N THR A 633 -18.55 9.03 31.04
CA THR A 633 -18.43 8.84 29.60
C THR A 633 -18.95 10.05 28.84
N MET A 634 -18.38 10.30 27.68
CA MET A 634 -18.80 11.34 26.77
C MET A 634 -20.00 10.87 25.95
N THR A 635 -21.04 11.70 25.88
CA THR A 635 -22.12 11.54 24.91
C THR A 635 -21.76 12.27 23.62
N VAL A 636 -21.85 11.58 22.48
CA VAL A 636 -21.63 12.16 21.15
C VAL A 636 -22.95 12.79 20.68
N ASP A 637 -22.98 14.12 20.51
CA ASP A 637 -24.16 14.84 20.03
C ASP A 637 -24.31 14.80 18.52
N SER A 638 -23.16 14.89 17.81
CA SER A 638 -23.10 14.83 16.35
C SER A 638 -21.69 14.51 15.86
N TYR A 639 -21.60 13.80 14.75
CA TYR A 639 -20.32 13.54 14.08
C TYR A 639 -20.46 13.45 12.56
N ASN A 640 -19.38 13.72 11.86
CA ASN A 640 -19.17 13.43 10.45
C ASN A 640 -17.69 13.04 10.23
N GLU A 641 -17.24 13.01 8.99
CA GLU A 641 -15.89 12.55 8.61
C GLU A 641 -14.76 13.41 9.21
N THR A 642 -15.03 14.67 9.56
CA THR A 642 -14.00 15.63 10.00
C THR A 642 -14.36 16.41 11.27
N HIS A 643 -15.56 16.23 11.79
CA HIS A 643 -16.03 16.96 12.98
C HIS A 643 -16.78 16.04 13.91
N MET A 644 -16.58 16.27 15.19
CA MET A 644 -17.33 15.63 16.26
C MET A 644 -17.63 16.64 17.35
N ASN A 645 -18.85 16.59 17.87
CA ASN A 645 -19.25 17.36 19.04
C ASN A 645 -19.89 16.42 20.06
N GLY A 646 -19.64 16.68 21.31
CA GLY A 646 -20.21 15.93 22.43
C GLY A 646 -20.11 16.70 23.72
N HIS A 647 -20.63 16.11 24.77
CA HIS A 647 -20.57 16.66 26.10
C HIS A 647 -20.30 15.57 27.14
N ILE A 648 -19.75 15.97 28.27
CA ILE A 648 -19.43 15.08 29.37
C ILE A 648 -19.61 15.82 30.71
N THR A 649 -20.17 15.12 31.69
CA THR A 649 -20.23 15.57 33.10
C THR A 649 -19.13 14.87 33.88
N VAL A 650 -18.11 15.60 34.31
CA VAL A 650 -16.96 15.09 35.05
C VAL A 650 -17.24 15.28 36.56
N THR A 651 -17.28 14.19 37.29
CA THR A 651 -17.44 14.20 38.76
C THR A 651 -16.13 14.06 39.50
N THR A 652 -15.16 13.37 38.89
CA THR A 652 -13.79 13.23 39.39
C THR A 652 -12.86 13.61 38.26
N PRO A 653 -11.95 14.61 38.43
CA PRO A 653 -11.02 15.04 37.40
C PRO A 653 -10.14 13.91 36.91
N GLY A 654 -9.65 14.00 35.66
CA GLY A 654 -8.78 13.00 35.05
C GLY A 654 -8.62 13.19 33.55
N GLU A 655 -8.16 12.16 32.89
CA GLU A 655 -7.96 12.13 31.43
C GLU A 655 -9.23 11.65 30.73
N LEU A 656 -9.79 12.46 29.85
CA LEU A 656 -10.73 12.02 28.84
C LEU A 656 -9.98 11.33 27.71
N VAL A 657 -10.21 10.07 27.50
CA VAL A 657 -9.68 9.30 26.36
C VAL A 657 -10.75 9.19 25.28
N LEU A 658 -10.39 9.58 24.07
CA LEU A 658 -11.22 9.39 22.88
C LEU A 658 -10.66 8.23 22.06
N SER A 659 -11.47 7.22 21.77
CA SER A 659 -11.09 6.11 20.88
C SER A 659 -10.91 6.57 19.43
N ILE A 660 -10.09 7.60 19.23
CA ILE A 660 -9.75 8.22 17.95
C ILE A 660 -8.24 8.29 17.86
N PRO A 661 -7.61 7.66 16.86
CA PRO A 661 -6.19 7.78 16.64
C PRO A 661 -5.78 9.22 16.36
N TYR A 662 -4.66 9.62 16.93
CA TYR A 662 -4.07 10.92 16.65
C TYR A 662 -3.47 10.97 15.25
N GLU A 663 -3.76 12.06 14.55
CA GLU A 663 -3.04 12.48 13.34
C GLU A 663 -2.84 14.00 13.39
N PRO A 664 -1.75 14.53 12.81
CA PRO A 664 -1.59 15.96 12.65
C PRO A 664 -2.75 16.57 11.88
N GLY A 665 -3.31 17.64 12.42
CA GLY A 665 -4.49 18.27 11.84
C GLY A 665 -5.73 18.17 12.72
N TRP A 666 -5.74 17.34 13.76
CA TRP A 666 -6.77 17.38 14.79
C TRP A 666 -6.63 18.65 15.63
N THR A 667 -7.75 19.31 15.86
CA THR A 667 -7.90 20.43 16.81
C THR A 667 -9.00 20.05 17.79
N LEU A 668 -8.66 20.07 19.08
CA LEU A 668 -9.58 19.79 20.19
C LEU A 668 -9.97 21.08 20.88
N LEU A 669 -11.26 21.30 21.05
CA LEU A 669 -11.81 22.38 21.85
C LEU A 669 -12.53 21.82 23.07
N VAL A 670 -12.21 22.33 24.25
CA VAL A 670 -12.95 22.09 25.49
C VAL A 670 -13.60 23.42 25.89
N ASP A 671 -14.91 23.44 26.02
CA ASP A 671 -15.72 24.63 26.33
C ASP A 671 -15.43 25.81 25.37
N GLY A 672 -15.26 25.48 24.09
CA GLY A 672 -14.96 26.42 23.01
C GLY A 672 -13.57 27.02 23.03
N LYS A 673 -12.65 26.51 23.86
CA LYS A 673 -11.22 26.92 23.91
C LYS A 673 -10.36 25.75 23.45
N GLU A 674 -9.30 26.08 22.72
CA GLU A 674 -8.32 25.09 22.28
C GLU A 674 -7.64 24.44 23.51
N ALA A 675 -7.67 23.11 23.56
CA ALA A 675 -7.06 22.29 24.60
C ALA A 675 -5.85 21.53 24.03
N ALA A 676 -4.92 21.21 24.91
CA ALA A 676 -3.80 20.33 24.54
C ALA A 676 -4.32 18.92 24.23
N ILE A 677 -3.73 18.31 23.24
CA ILE A 677 -3.96 16.89 22.92
C ILE A 677 -2.80 16.11 23.52
N ASP A 678 -3.11 15.23 24.45
CA ASP A 678 -2.25 14.19 24.98
C ASP A 678 -2.57 12.86 24.28
N LEU A 679 -1.72 11.85 24.42
CA LEU A 679 -1.92 10.56 23.74
C LEU A 679 -1.99 9.43 24.76
N PHE A 680 -3.15 8.80 24.86
CA PHE A 680 -3.30 7.55 25.58
C PHE A 680 -2.68 6.42 24.76
N GLU A 681 -1.77 5.66 25.41
CA GLU A 681 -1.05 4.53 24.78
C GLU A 681 -0.39 4.93 23.45
N ASP A 682 0.23 6.12 23.44
CA ASP A 682 0.95 6.72 22.30
C ASP A 682 0.11 6.83 20.99
N THR A 683 -1.19 6.62 21.08
CA THR A 683 -2.04 6.47 19.89
C THR A 683 -3.35 7.23 19.93
N MET A 684 -4.11 7.09 21.01
CA MET A 684 -5.46 7.65 21.08
C MET A 684 -5.43 9.07 21.66
N ILE A 685 -6.26 9.95 21.09
CA ILE A 685 -6.40 11.32 21.59
C ILE A 685 -6.88 11.31 23.05
N SER A 686 -6.20 12.05 23.91
CA SER A 686 -6.67 12.31 25.28
C SER A 686 -6.46 13.78 25.67
N THR A 687 -7.13 14.20 26.75
CA THR A 687 -6.98 15.53 27.35
C THR A 687 -7.47 15.53 28.80
N TYR A 688 -6.79 16.29 29.65
CA TYR A 688 -7.17 16.41 31.05
C TYR A 688 -8.41 17.31 31.23
N LEU A 689 -9.40 16.82 31.98
CA LEU A 689 -10.61 17.57 32.36
C LEU A 689 -10.73 17.75 33.87
N THR A 690 -11.19 18.93 34.25
CA THR A 690 -11.53 19.26 35.65
C THR A 690 -12.95 18.80 35.98
N GLU A 691 -13.37 18.88 37.25
CA GLU A 691 -14.75 18.65 37.65
C GLU A 691 -15.68 19.69 37.01
N GLY A 692 -16.83 19.25 36.46
CA GLY A 692 -17.82 20.10 35.83
C GLY A 692 -18.49 19.49 34.59
N GLU A 693 -19.33 20.30 33.96
CA GLU A 693 -19.89 19.99 32.64
C GLU A 693 -19.00 20.58 31.57
N HIS A 694 -18.58 19.75 30.59
CA HIS A 694 -17.71 20.16 29.52
C HIS A 694 -18.32 19.85 28.15
N THR A 695 -18.17 20.78 27.23
CA THR A 695 -18.45 20.54 25.80
C THR A 695 -17.14 20.24 25.08
N ILE A 696 -17.16 19.16 24.31
CA ILE A 696 -15.99 18.67 23.55
C ILE A 696 -16.28 18.82 22.06
N ALA A 697 -15.38 19.52 21.35
CA ALA A 697 -15.46 19.60 19.90
C ALA A 697 -14.12 19.24 19.28
N LEU A 698 -14.14 18.27 18.39
CA LEU A 698 -12.98 17.79 17.65
C LEU A 698 -13.16 18.11 16.17
N SER A 699 -12.17 18.70 15.53
CA SER A 699 -12.17 18.99 14.11
C SER A 699 -10.86 18.60 13.46
N TYR A 700 -10.94 17.98 12.30
CA TYR A 700 -9.77 17.55 11.53
C TYR A 700 -9.59 18.39 10.27
N TYR A 701 -8.38 18.88 10.08
CA TYR A 701 -7.99 19.62 8.89
C TYR A 701 -6.57 19.19 8.47
N PRO A 702 -6.40 18.57 7.28
CA PRO A 702 -5.11 18.00 6.89
C PRO A 702 -3.98 19.03 6.90
N GLU A 703 -2.85 18.68 7.52
CA GLU A 703 -1.65 19.52 7.50
C GLU A 703 -1.20 19.80 6.05
N GLY A 704 -0.76 21.02 5.77
CA GLY A 704 -0.33 21.43 4.42
C GLY A 704 -1.45 21.76 3.44
N PHE A 705 -2.73 21.49 3.74
CA PHE A 705 -3.84 21.68 2.82
C PHE A 705 -4.04 23.15 2.42
N ASN A 706 -4.01 24.09 3.38
CA ASN A 706 -4.11 25.53 3.11
C ASN A 706 -2.97 26.06 2.23
N ALA A 707 -1.74 25.63 2.51
CA ALA A 707 -0.59 25.94 1.67
C ALA A 707 -0.74 25.32 0.27
N GLY A 708 -1.27 24.12 0.19
CA GLY A 708 -1.59 23.42 -1.04
C GLY A 708 -2.59 24.18 -1.89
N ILE A 709 -3.70 24.67 -1.32
CA ILE A 709 -4.70 25.52 -2.01
C ILE A 709 -4.04 26.78 -2.55
N LEU A 710 -3.28 27.49 -1.72
CA LEU A 710 -2.63 28.75 -2.12
C LEU A 710 -1.70 28.54 -3.32
N ILE A 711 -0.83 27.51 -3.24
CA ILE A 711 0.12 27.20 -4.32
C ILE A 711 -0.63 26.75 -5.59
N THR A 712 -1.68 25.96 -5.45
CA THR A 712 -2.52 25.53 -6.59
C THR A 712 -3.15 26.74 -7.30
N VAL A 713 -3.76 27.65 -6.55
CA VAL A 713 -4.39 28.85 -7.12
C VAL A 713 -3.36 29.74 -7.82
N ILE A 714 -2.21 29.98 -7.19
CA ILE A 714 -1.11 30.77 -7.80
C ILE A 714 -0.63 30.12 -9.08
N SER A 715 -0.43 28.79 -9.08
CA SER A 715 0.04 28.03 -10.24
C SER A 715 -0.95 28.06 -11.38
N LEU A 716 -2.26 27.96 -11.10
CA LEU A 716 -3.33 28.09 -12.10
C LEU A 716 -3.37 29.49 -12.71
N VAL A 717 -3.22 30.55 -11.91
CA VAL A 717 -3.17 31.94 -12.41
C VAL A 717 -1.96 32.15 -13.31
N ILE A 718 -0.77 31.68 -12.91
CA ILE A 718 0.44 31.75 -13.73
C ILE A 718 0.25 30.98 -15.04
N PHE A 719 -0.28 29.76 -14.96
CA PHE A 719 -0.53 28.93 -16.14
C PHE A 719 -1.52 29.58 -17.10
N ALA A 720 -2.62 30.14 -16.60
CA ALA A 720 -3.59 30.89 -17.43
C ALA A 720 -2.95 32.12 -18.08
N GLY A 721 -2.14 32.87 -17.36
CA GLY A 721 -1.37 34.00 -17.90
C GLY A 721 -0.43 33.58 -19.03
N LEU A 722 0.34 32.51 -18.86
CA LEU A 722 1.20 31.95 -19.91
C LEU A 722 0.38 31.46 -21.11
N TRP A 723 -0.77 30.84 -20.88
CA TRP A 723 -1.68 30.41 -21.95
C TRP A 723 -2.15 31.58 -22.82
N ILE A 724 -2.60 32.67 -22.19
CA ILE A 724 -3.07 33.87 -22.90
C ILE A 724 -1.93 34.52 -23.69
N LEU A 725 -0.73 34.60 -23.12
CA LEU A 725 0.46 35.16 -23.78
C LEU A 725 0.82 34.36 -25.04
N ILE A 726 0.82 33.04 -24.96
CA ILE A 726 1.11 32.15 -26.11
C ILE A 726 0.03 32.29 -27.17
N GLN A 727 -1.26 32.38 -26.81
CA GLN A 727 -2.33 32.62 -27.78
C GLN A 727 -2.19 33.95 -28.51
N LYS A 728 -1.82 35.03 -27.81
CA LYS A 728 -1.58 36.34 -28.43
C LYS A 728 -0.37 36.29 -29.38
N GLN A 729 0.69 35.56 -29.04
CA GLN A 729 1.84 35.39 -29.93
C GLN A 729 1.53 34.57 -31.19
N ASN A 730 0.64 33.59 -31.10
CA ASN A 730 0.22 32.76 -32.25
C ASN A 730 -0.75 33.50 -33.18
N ARG A 731 -1.38 34.60 -32.75
CA ARG A 731 -2.28 35.42 -33.56
C ARG A 731 -1.56 36.56 -34.28
N LYS A 732 -0.34 36.88 -33.90
CA LYS A 732 0.58 37.80 -34.58
C LYS A 732 1.49 37.01 -35.54
#